data_10969d4cb418fea8fcde1c4569db7f13
#
_entry.id   10969d4cb418fea8fcde1c4569db7f13
#
_cell.length_a   1.000
_cell.length_b   1.000
_cell.length_c   1.000
_cell.angle_alpha   90.00
_cell.angle_beta   90.00
_cell.angle_gamma   90.00
#
_symmetry.space_group_name_H-M   'P 1'
#
loop_
_entity.id
_entity.type
_entity.pdbx_description
1 polymer ?
#
loop_
_entity_poly.entity_id
_entity_poly.type
_entity_poly.pdbx_seq_one_letter_code
_entity_poly.pdbx_strand_id
1 'polypeptide(L)'
;MLGTIDVSGARTGSLTTKNILTSVDRVDADHIENQNVRSPWELFGQMPGVLLTDFNQGTTSGKLSFRGFNGEGEINAVKLLIDGIPSNSNDGNMPFMDAVFPLEIDSLETVRGTNDPRYGLHDIAGNASMTTLTGGNYARGRIGYGSYDTFSAETVAGHETDSFSQNYAFGYRKSQGYRDHSDMDKFGLAGKWYYSPASTVRLGFSARYARVSADEPGYLTNADARAHPTGSYAFDATDQATRETGQYAMYADVDLTNRLSWSTTAYMNTFRERRWVTFSASTSQQERFSDERHLGFLSTLTFRPQVNWLRDLALEAGVSGEWQDDVSRRWLTNRHVRTSQTRDQAFSYDTWGAYVQAVIKPADTLKIIPAYRVDVLSGQLTNNLTGKRYDMNDYGVIQQPKISAVYTPWRGYGFYGNYGRSFQVGVGAGAYKIPPRTTDLAPSINDGWEVGMKFQPVDWIDGRIAYWEQLATNEVRRKLNDPTGDYDNLGKTKRHGVDLQANLRVTRDVALWFAYTYQMARIVDPGPASPASTGKQVDHVPNHLLSAGVDYQATPDLRLSAWANAQSAYYLEQTNTTGKYGAAVTVNARAAYRLSKSTTIDVQVTNLFNRFNEYVWYDGTQALHSPAPGRAAFASLTVSY
;
A
#
# COMPACT_ATOMS: atom_id res chain seq x y z
N MET A 1 16.87 -1.06 -6.77
CA MET A 1 17.60 -2.34 -6.98
C MET A 1 16.63 -3.49 -6.83
N LEU A 2 16.69 -4.45 -7.71
CA LEU A 2 15.96 -5.71 -7.54
C LEU A 2 16.45 -6.37 -6.26
N GLY A 3 15.53 -6.90 -5.47
CA GLY A 3 15.90 -7.75 -4.34
C GLY A 3 16.79 -8.88 -4.84
N THR A 4 18.08 -8.81 -4.55
CA THR A 4 19.02 -9.90 -4.81
C THR A 4 18.51 -11.17 -4.14
N ILE A 5 18.60 -12.30 -4.83
CA ILE A 5 18.40 -13.59 -4.17
C ILE A 5 19.60 -13.75 -3.23
N ASP A 6 19.44 -13.29 -1.99
CA ASP A 6 20.47 -13.47 -0.99
C ASP A 6 20.46 -14.94 -0.51
N VAL A 7 21.53 -15.65 -0.77
CA VAL A 7 21.73 -17.04 -0.35
C VAL A 7 22.34 -17.09 1.05
N SER A 8 22.84 -15.97 1.58
CA SER A 8 23.40 -15.87 2.92
C SER A 8 22.36 -15.32 3.91
N GLY A 9 21.86 -16.12 4.84
CA GLY A 9 21.03 -15.66 5.96
C GLY A 9 21.88 -15.06 7.09
N ALA A 10 21.35 -14.04 7.78
CA ALA A 10 21.90 -13.62 9.06
C ALA A 10 21.93 -14.84 10.02
N ARG A 11 22.99 -14.96 10.82
CA ARG A 11 23.15 -16.10 11.74
C ARG A 11 22.21 -16.04 12.95
N THR A 12 21.63 -14.89 13.24
CA THR A 12 20.69 -14.62 14.35
C THR A 12 19.56 -13.70 13.88
N GLY A 13 18.51 -13.53 14.67
CA GLY A 13 17.34 -12.69 14.39
C GLY A 13 16.27 -13.35 13.51
N SER A 14 15.16 -12.65 13.29
CA SER A 14 14.02 -13.12 12.48
C SER A 14 14.38 -13.27 11.00
N LEU A 15 13.63 -14.10 10.27
CA LEU A 15 13.79 -14.25 8.84
C LEU A 15 13.30 -12.97 8.13
N THR A 16 14.13 -12.43 7.25
CA THR A 16 13.78 -11.23 6.47
C THR A 16 12.99 -11.59 5.21
N THR A 17 12.27 -10.64 4.65
CA THR A 17 11.54 -10.78 3.39
C THR A 17 12.40 -11.38 2.28
N LYS A 18 13.64 -10.92 2.14
CA LYS A 18 14.61 -11.44 1.15
C LYS A 18 14.96 -12.92 1.34
N ASN A 19 14.92 -13.40 2.57
CA ASN A 19 15.27 -14.78 2.88
C ASN A 19 14.16 -15.77 2.53
N ILE A 20 12.90 -15.33 2.60
CA ILE A 20 11.71 -16.20 2.53
C ILE A 20 10.87 -16.00 1.27
N LEU A 21 10.89 -14.83 0.63
CA LEU A 21 9.99 -14.54 -0.47
C LEU A 21 10.72 -14.39 -1.81
N THR A 22 10.00 -14.65 -2.90
CA THR A 22 10.52 -14.67 -4.27
C THR A 22 10.13 -13.43 -5.06
N SER A 23 8.90 -12.92 -4.90
CA SER A 23 8.34 -11.77 -5.63
C SER A 23 8.41 -10.50 -4.79
N VAL A 24 9.63 -10.09 -4.44
CA VAL A 24 9.90 -8.89 -3.64
C VAL A 24 10.59 -7.85 -4.51
N ASP A 25 10.05 -6.63 -4.49
CA ASP A 25 10.71 -5.45 -5.05
C ASP A 25 11.01 -4.47 -3.92
N ARG A 26 12.18 -3.83 -3.97
CA ARG A 26 12.64 -2.90 -2.97
C ARG A 26 13.20 -1.63 -3.61
N VAL A 27 12.82 -0.51 -3.04
CA VAL A 27 13.45 0.80 -3.26
C VAL A 27 14.18 1.16 -1.98
N ASP A 28 15.46 1.42 -2.08
CA ASP A 28 16.33 1.78 -0.95
C ASP A 28 16.51 3.30 -0.81
N ALA A 29 17.15 3.73 0.28
CA ALA A 29 17.37 5.11 0.62
C ALA A 29 18.06 5.91 -0.50
N ASP A 30 19.06 5.34 -1.19
CA ASP A 30 19.76 6.03 -2.27
C ASP A 30 18.82 6.42 -3.41
N HIS A 31 17.89 5.52 -3.77
CA HIS A 31 16.89 5.83 -4.80
C HIS A 31 15.89 6.87 -4.29
N ILE A 32 15.45 6.77 -3.05
CA ILE A 32 14.49 7.68 -2.42
C ILE A 32 15.08 9.10 -2.31
N GLU A 33 16.32 9.23 -1.87
CA GLU A 33 17.03 10.52 -1.77
C GLU A 33 17.23 11.16 -3.15
N ASN A 34 17.38 10.33 -4.17
CA ASN A 34 17.51 10.78 -5.56
C ASN A 34 16.18 11.18 -6.21
N GLN A 35 15.06 11.00 -5.52
CA GLN A 35 13.72 11.37 -5.95
C GLN A 35 13.18 12.44 -5.00
N ASN A 36 12.88 13.63 -5.48
CA ASN A 36 12.24 14.66 -4.66
C ASN A 36 10.72 14.46 -4.67
N VAL A 37 10.27 13.31 -4.20
CA VAL A 37 8.84 13.02 -4.15
C VAL A 37 8.14 13.85 -3.08
N ARG A 38 6.88 14.13 -3.32
CA ARG A 38 6.02 14.89 -2.41
C ARG A 38 5.22 13.99 -1.48
N SER A 39 5.08 12.73 -1.86
CA SER A 39 4.30 11.74 -1.13
C SER A 39 4.91 10.35 -1.29
N PRO A 40 4.84 9.49 -0.25
CA PRO A 40 5.22 8.07 -0.35
C PRO A 40 4.51 7.32 -1.48
N TRP A 41 3.27 7.70 -1.82
CA TRP A 41 2.50 7.13 -2.92
C TRP A 41 3.25 7.16 -4.25
N GLU A 42 3.96 8.25 -4.55
CA GLU A 42 4.70 8.43 -5.80
C GLU A 42 5.83 7.39 -5.97
N LEU A 43 6.46 7.00 -4.86
CA LEU A 43 7.51 5.98 -4.85
C LEU A 43 6.97 4.59 -5.13
N PHE A 44 5.85 4.23 -4.52
CA PHE A 44 5.18 2.95 -4.80
C PHE A 44 4.72 2.85 -6.25
N GLY A 45 4.27 3.94 -6.86
CA GLY A 45 3.87 3.99 -8.27
C GLY A 45 4.99 3.73 -9.27
N GLN A 46 6.26 3.73 -8.84
CA GLN A 46 7.42 3.39 -9.68
C GLN A 46 7.77 1.90 -9.62
N MET A 47 7.18 1.14 -8.71
CA MET A 47 7.44 -0.29 -8.55
C MET A 47 6.69 -1.12 -9.62
N PRO A 48 7.29 -2.23 -10.10
CA PRO A 48 6.67 -3.07 -11.11
C PRO A 48 5.31 -3.62 -10.67
N GLY A 49 4.31 -3.54 -11.55
CA GLY A 49 2.98 -4.11 -11.31
C GLY A 49 2.20 -3.46 -10.17
N VAL A 50 2.67 -2.34 -9.64
CA VAL A 50 1.92 -1.51 -8.70
C VAL A 50 1.06 -0.54 -9.48
N LEU A 51 -0.25 -0.62 -9.30
CA LEU A 51 -1.19 0.39 -9.77
C LEU A 51 -1.47 1.35 -8.63
N LEU A 52 -1.13 2.61 -8.84
CA LEU A 52 -1.53 3.70 -7.96
C LEU A 52 -2.77 4.37 -8.55
N THR A 53 -3.88 4.27 -7.83
CA THR A 53 -5.09 5.06 -8.13
C THR A 53 -5.09 6.29 -7.24
N ASP A 54 -5.01 7.48 -7.83
CA ASP A 54 -5.19 8.76 -7.13
C ASP A 54 -6.61 9.27 -7.41
N PHE A 55 -7.38 9.47 -6.37
CA PHE A 55 -8.77 9.94 -6.50
C PHE A 55 -8.85 11.44 -6.73
N ASN A 56 -7.80 12.20 -6.48
CA ASN A 56 -7.75 13.67 -6.54
C ASN A 56 -8.89 14.33 -5.73
N GLN A 57 -9.18 13.77 -4.55
CA GLN A 57 -10.28 14.17 -3.67
C GLN A 57 -9.78 14.38 -2.23
N GLY A 58 -9.07 15.47 -2.01
CA GLY A 58 -8.68 15.91 -0.68
C GLY A 58 -7.92 14.86 0.16
N THR A 59 -8.50 14.45 1.28
CA THR A 59 -7.89 13.45 2.18
C THR A 59 -8.01 12.02 1.65
N THR A 60 -8.90 11.75 0.71
CA THR A 60 -9.04 10.44 0.06
C THR A 60 -7.99 10.32 -1.04
N SER A 61 -6.73 10.18 -0.63
CA SER A 61 -5.59 10.41 -1.51
C SER A 61 -5.33 9.27 -2.50
N GLY A 62 -5.51 8.00 -2.13
CA GLY A 62 -5.17 6.96 -3.08
C GLY A 62 -5.41 5.54 -2.62
N LYS A 63 -5.16 4.63 -3.55
CA LYS A 63 -5.23 3.18 -3.38
C LYS A 63 -4.06 2.53 -4.09
N LEU A 64 -3.34 1.64 -3.40
CA LEU A 64 -2.38 0.73 -4.03
C LEU A 64 -3.09 -0.57 -4.40
N SER A 65 -2.80 -1.10 -5.57
CA SER A 65 -3.26 -2.42 -5.94
C SER A 65 -2.22 -3.20 -6.74
N PHE A 66 -2.29 -4.51 -6.66
CA PHE A 66 -1.44 -5.46 -7.34
C PHE A 66 -2.28 -6.46 -8.11
N ARG A 67 -1.75 -6.99 -9.22
CA ARG A 67 -2.30 -8.16 -9.89
C ARG A 67 -3.79 -8.06 -10.25
N GLY A 68 -4.27 -6.85 -10.52
CA GLY A 68 -5.64 -6.61 -10.94
C GLY A 68 -6.69 -6.70 -9.84
N PHE A 69 -6.31 -6.60 -8.56
CA PHE A 69 -7.24 -6.39 -7.45
C PHE A 69 -7.51 -4.89 -7.26
N ASN A 70 -8.26 -4.28 -8.18
CA ASN A 70 -8.54 -2.84 -8.18
C ASN A 70 -9.98 -2.48 -8.55
N GLY A 71 -10.89 -3.44 -8.63
CA GLY A 71 -12.28 -3.19 -9.01
C GLY A 71 -12.97 -2.18 -8.08
N GLU A 72 -13.91 -1.42 -8.66
CA GLU A 72 -14.73 -0.49 -7.88
C GLU A 72 -15.62 -1.28 -6.92
N GLY A 73 -15.62 -0.88 -5.65
CA GLY A 73 -16.30 -1.61 -4.60
C GLY A 73 -15.57 -2.86 -4.11
N GLU A 74 -14.46 -3.28 -4.73
CA GLU A 74 -13.57 -4.27 -4.12
C GLU A 74 -12.93 -3.71 -2.85
N ILE A 75 -12.76 -4.58 -1.86
CA ILE A 75 -12.02 -4.26 -0.66
C ILE A 75 -10.55 -4.11 -1.04
N ASN A 76 -9.84 -3.14 -0.43
CA ASN A 76 -8.41 -3.01 -0.66
C ASN A 76 -7.69 -4.32 -0.32
N ALA A 77 -6.92 -4.79 -1.28
CA ALA A 77 -6.37 -6.14 -1.33
C ALA A 77 -4.89 -6.20 -0.92
N VAL A 78 -4.32 -5.07 -0.53
CA VAL A 78 -2.90 -4.92 -0.18
C VAL A 78 -2.78 -4.55 1.29
N LYS A 79 -2.02 -5.33 2.05
CA LYS A 79 -1.68 -4.99 3.43
C LYS A 79 -0.60 -3.91 3.45
N LEU A 80 -0.87 -2.81 4.11
CA LEU A 80 0.13 -1.78 4.38
C LEU A 80 0.85 -2.08 5.70
N LEU A 81 2.17 -1.97 5.67
CA LEU A 81 3.03 -2.08 6.85
C LEU A 81 3.87 -0.81 6.96
N ILE A 82 3.87 -0.18 8.12
CA ILE A 82 4.79 0.90 8.45
C ILE A 82 5.64 0.44 9.62
N ASP A 83 6.96 0.33 9.41
CA ASP A 83 7.89 -0.21 10.41
C ASP A 83 7.48 -1.62 10.93
N GLY A 84 6.90 -2.44 10.03
CA GLY A 84 6.40 -3.78 10.35
C GLY A 84 5.02 -3.82 11.01
N ILE A 85 4.40 -2.67 11.29
CA ILE A 85 3.09 -2.56 11.94
C ILE A 85 1.99 -2.58 10.89
N PRO A 86 0.97 -3.46 10.97
CA PRO A 86 -0.24 -3.39 10.15
C PRO A 86 -0.88 -2.00 10.20
N SER A 87 -1.11 -1.37 9.06
CA SER A 87 -1.45 0.05 8.95
C SER A 87 -2.62 0.33 8.00
N ASN A 88 -3.51 -0.64 7.81
CA ASN A 88 -4.79 -0.44 7.15
C ASN A 88 -5.84 0.02 8.16
N SER A 89 -6.82 0.81 7.72
CA SER A 89 -8.07 1.04 8.45
C SER A 89 -8.98 -0.20 8.36
N ASN A 90 -10.08 -0.21 9.12
CA ASN A 90 -11.03 -1.33 9.15
C ASN A 90 -11.56 -1.73 7.76
N ASP A 91 -11.76 -0.78 6.87
CA ASP A 91 -12.22 -1.02 5.50
C ASP A 91 -11.08 -1.34 4.51
N GLY A 92 -9.86 -1.57 5.00
CA GLY A 92 -8.69 -1.88 4.21
C GLY A 92 -8.01 -0.68 3.54
N ASN A 93 -8.52 0.56 3.72
CA ASN A 93 -7.87 1.76 3.24
C ASN A 93 -6.51 2.00 3.93
N MET A 94 -5.73 2.92 3.40
CA MET A 94 -4.35 3.16 3.83
C MET A 94 -4.11 4.58 4.37
N PRO A 95 -4.91 5.08 5.34
CA PRO A 95 -4.79 6.45 5.83
C PRO A 95 -3.44 6.74 6.49
N PHE A 96 -2.78 5.72 7.03
CA PHE A 96 -1.49 5.84 7.68
C PHE A 96 -0.34 6.11 6.70
N MET A 97 -0.51 5.85 5.39
CA MET A 97 0.47 6.23 4.36
C MET A 97 0.72 7.74 4.37
N ASP A 98 -0.34 8.53 4.62
CA ASP A 98 -0.26 9.98 4.68
C ASP A 98 0.41 10.48 5.98
N ALA A 99 0.61 9.62 6.97
CA ALA A 99 1.33 9.96 8.21
C ALA A 99 2.86 9.99 8.04
N VAL A 100 3.39 9.53 6.92
CA VAL A 100 4.82 9.46 6.65
C VAL A 100 5.21 10.54 5.64
N PHE A 101 6.32 11.22 5.93
CA PHE A 101 6.92 12.19 5.03
C PHE A 101 8.13 11.59 4.30
N PRO A 102 8.38 11.97 3.04
CA PRO A 102 9.42 11.33 2.22
C PRO A 102 10.83 11.34 2.82
N LEU A 103 11.20 12.40 3.54
CA LEU A 103 12.55 12.54 4.10
C LEU A 103 12.87 11.52 5.21
N GLU A 104 11.84 10.96 5.86
CA GLU A 104 12.02 9.95 6.93
C GLU A 104 12.09 8.51 6.42
N ILE A 105 11.83 8.26 5.12
CA ILE A 105 11.76 6.91 4.56
C ILE A 105 13.18 6.36 4.34
N ASP A 106 13.47 5.19 4.89
CA ASP A 106 14.68 4.43 4.64
C ASP A 106 14.53 3.49 3.44
N SER A 107 13.42 2.75 3.39
CA SER A 107 13.17 1.82 2.30
C SER A 107 11.69 1.51 2.13
N LEU A 108 11.34 1.11 0.90
CA LEU A 108 10.03 0.58 0.54
C LEU A 108 10.19 -0.82 -0.02
N GLU A 109 9.28 -1.71 0.35
CA GLU A 109 9.21 -3.07 -0.20
C GLU A 109 7.77 -3.36 -0.66
N THR A 110 7.63 -4.08 -1.76
CA THR A 110 6.36 -4.70 -2.16
C THR A 110 6.55 -6.19 -2.31
N VAL A 111 5.65 -6.96 -1.71
CA VAL A 111 5.53 -8.41 -1.87
C VAL A 111 4.24 -8.66 -2.63
N ARG A 112 4.35 -9.21 -3.84
CA ARG A 112 3.18 -9.47 -4.68
C ARG A 112 2.84 -10.93 -4.74
N GLY A 113 1.54 -11.25 -4.66
CA GLY A 113 1.05 -12.62 -4.71
C GLY A 113 0.68 -13.18 -3.33
N THR A 114 0.55 -14.49 -3.27
CA THR A 114 -0.13 -15.21 -2.18
C THR A 114 0.81 -15.96 -1.25
N ASN A 115 2.12 -15.77 -1.36
CA ASN A 115 3.12 -16.65 -0.74
C ASN A 115 3.72 -16.15 0.59
N ASP A 116 3.36 -14.96 1.09
CA ASP A 116 3.80 -14.50 2.40
C ASP A 116 2.93 -15.11 3.52
N PRO A 117 3.48 -15.91 4.45
CA PRO A 117 2.69 -16.52 5.53
C PRO A 117 2.55 -15.61 6.76
N ARG A 118 3.28 -14.50 6.85
CA ARG A 118 3.33 -13.66 8.04
C ARG A 118 2.05 -12.85 8.27
N TYR A 119 1.31 -12.58 7.18
CA TYR A 119 0.14 -11.71 7.21
C TYR A 119 -1.10 -12.44 6.70
N GLY A 120 -2.27 -12.05 7.20
CA GLY A 120 -3.58 -12.63 6.86
C GLY A 120 -4.52 -11.61 6.22
N LEU A 121 -5.42 -11.02 7.02
CA LEU A 121 -6.41 -10.07 6.53
C LEU A 121 -5.76 -8.89 5.76
N HIS A 122 -6.38 -8.47 4.66
CA HIS A 122 -5.92 -7.45 3.70
C HIS A 122 -4.69 -7.83 2.85
N ASP A 123 -4.20 -9.07 2.94
CA ASP A 123 -3.01 -9.55 2.20
C ASP A 123 -3.39 -10.46 1.00
N ILE A 124 -4.59 -10.31 0.45
CA ILE A 124 -5.09 -11.20 -0.62
C ILE A 124 -4.26 -11.07 -1.92
N ALA A 125 -3.75 -9.89 -2.23
CA ALA A 125 -2.88 -9.62 -3.38
C ALA A 125 -1.40 -9.48 -3.00
N GLY A 126 -1.10 -9.35 -1.72
CA GLY A 126 0.24 -9.11 -1.19
C GLY A 126 0.30 -7.91 -0.26
N ASN A 127 1.52 -7.47 0.08
CA ASN A 127 1.75 -6.37 1.00
C ASN A 127 2.71 -5.30 0.47
N ALA A 128 2.56 -4.10 1.01
CA ALA A 128 3.44 -2.96 0.80
C ALA A 128 4.01 -2.54 2.15
N SER A 129 5.32 -2.49 2.27
CA SER A 129 6.03 -2.14 3.51
C SER A 129 6.86 -0.87 3.33
N MET A 130 6.77 0.00 4.30
CA MET A 130 7.55 1.22 4.42
C MET A 130 8.35 1.17 5.72
N THR A 131 9.66 1.27 5.61
CA THR A 131 10.56 1.35 6.76
C THR A 131 11.06 2.78 6.87
N THR A 132 10.97 3.36 8.06
CA THR A 132 11.48 4.70 8.33
C THR A 132 12.83 4.63 9.03
N LEU A 133 13.60 5.72 8.96
CA LEU A 133 14.96 5.83 9.47
C LEU A 133 15.09 5.31 10.92
N THR A 134 16.15 4.57 11.20
CA THR A 134 16.44 3.99 12.50
C THR A 134 17.95 3.98 12.74
N GLY A 135 18.39 4.48 13.88
CA GLY A 135 19.81 4.62 14.20
C GLY A 135 20.50 5.76 13.47
N GLY A 136 21.82 5.80 13.56
CA GLY A 136 22.68 6.77 12.88
C GLY A 136 22.80 8.13 13.58
N ASN A 137 23.84 8.90 13.17
CA ASN A 137 24.10 10.26 13.65
C ASN A 137 23.95 11.22 12.46
N TYR A 138 22.85 11.93 12.39
CA TYR A 138 22.52 12.82 11.27
C TYR A 138 21.48 13.87 11.68
N ALA A 139 21.46 14.98 10.94
CA ALA A 139 20.36 15.93 10.93
C ALA A 139 20.14 16.38 9.49
N ARG A 140 18.92 16.28 8.99
CA ARG A 140 18.55 16.72 7.64
C ARG A 140 17.30 17.56 7.70
N GLY A 141 17.28 18.66 6.94
CA GLY A 141 16.11 19.51 6.75
C GLY A 141 15.88 19.79 5.28
N ARG A 142 14.63 19.80 4.86
CA ARG A 142 14.20 20.14 3.50
C ARG A 142 13.07 21.14 3.56
N ILE A 143 13.20 22.23 2.80
CA ILE A 143 12.11 23.16 2.53
C ILE A 143 11.83 23.17 1.03
N GLY A 144 10.56 23.27 0.66
CA GLY A 144 10.15 23.27 -0.74
C GLY A 144 9.00 24.22 -1.00
N TYR A 145 8.97 24.75 -2.24
CA TYR A 145 7.88 25.57 -2.75
C TYR A 145 7.62 25.29 -4.23
N GLY A 146 6.39 25.43 -4.68
CA GLY A 146 6.07 25.18 -6.08
C GLY A 146 4.63 25.46 -6.48
N SER A 147 4.24 24.91 -7.60
CA SER A 147 2.91 25.07 -8.20
C SER A 147 1.79 24.83 -7.17
N TYR A 148 0.67 25.48 -7.39
CA TYR A 148 -0.53 25.45 -6.53
C TYR A 148 -0.25 25.99 -5.13
N ASP A 149 0.66 26.97 -5.05
CA ASP A 149 1.09 27.58 -3.79
C ASP A 149 1.51 26.53 -2.74
N THR A 150 2.13 25.46 -3.23
CA THR A 150 2.54 24.34 -2.38
C THR A 150 3.80 24.70 -1.62
N PHE A 151 3.72 24.73 -0.29
CA PHE A 151 4.85 24.83 0.63
C PHE A 151 5.04 23.52 1.37
N SER A 152 6.28 23.10 1.58
CA SER A 152 6.63 21.95 2.42
C SER A 152 7.87 22.22 3.27
N ALA A 153 7.88 21.66 4.47
CA ALA A 153 9.03 21.65 5.37
C ALA A 153 9.12 20.29 6.04
N GLU A 154 10.29 19.65 5.96
CA GLU A 154 10.56 18.35 6.56
C GLU A 154 11.87 18.40 7.32
N THR A 155 11.95 17.73 8.47
CA THR A 155 13.18 17.62 9.25
C THR A 155 13.26 16.21 9.83
N VAL A 156 14.44 15.61 9.76
CA VAL A 156 14.76 14.35 10.42
C VAL A 156 16.08 14.47 11.14
N ALA A 157 16.17 13.85 12.32
CA ALA A 157 17.40 13.80 13.10
C ALA A 157 17.53 12.43 13.77
N GLY A 158 18.74 11.92 13.80
CA GLY A 158 19.10 10.68 14.48
C GLY A 158 20.33 10.88 15.36
N HIS A 159 20.35 10.19 16.49
CA HIS A 159 21.54 10.08 17.34
C HIS A 159 21.65 8.65 17.86
N GLU A 160 22.83 8.09 17.74
CA GLU A 160 23.11 6.71 18.12
C GLU A 160 24.38 6.63 18.96
N THR A 161 24.30 5.84 20.01
CA THR A 161 25.42 5.40 20.86
C THR A 161 25.53 3.88 20.82
N ASP A 162 26.47 3.28 21.50
CA ASP A 162 26.66 1.82 21.55
C ASP A 162 25.41 1.05 22.04
N SER A 163 24.60 1.65 22.90
CA SER A 163 23.44 0.99 23.52
C SER A 163 22.10 1.67 23.29
N PHE A 164 22.08 2.88 22.75
CA PHE A 164 20.84 3.64 22.59
C PHE A 164 20.81 4.38 21.26
N SER A 165 19.70 4.26 20.54
CA SER A 165 19.44 5.07 19.34
C SER A 165 18.10 5.80 19.43
N GLN A 166 18.06 6.99 18.88
CA GLN A 166 16.87 7.83 18.82
C GLN A 166 16.76 8.52 17.47
N ASN A 167 15.55 8.57 16.94
CA ASN A 167 15.26 9.19 15.65
C ASN A 167 13.99 10.02 15.78
N TYR A 168 13.96 11.17 15.13
CA TYR A 168 12.84 12.11 15.13
C TYR A 168 12.54 12.54 13.71
N ALA A 169 11.26 12.68 13.38
CA ALA A 169 10.80 13.23 12.13
C ALA A 169 9.70 14.26 12.36
N PHE A 170 9.74 15.34 11.62
CA PHE A 170 8.71 16.36 11.53
C PHE A 170 8.42 16.64 10.07
N GLY A 171 7.16 16.82 9.72
CA GLY A 171 6.74 17.22 8.39
C GLY A 171 5.54 18.17 8.43
N TYR A 172 5.57 19.17 7.56
CA TYR A 172 4.45 20.06 7.29
C TYR A 172 4.32 20.29 5.79
N ARG A 173 3.08 20.32 5.28
CA ARG A 173 2.78 20.65 3.90
C ARG A 173 1.45 21.37 3.80
N LYS A 174 1.43 22.44 2.99
CA LYS A 174 0.22 23.17 2.62
C LYS A 174 0.18 23.34 1.10
N SER A 175 -1.00 23.31 0.50
CA SER A 175 -1.21 23.50 -0.93
C SER A 175 -2.61 24.02 -1.19
N GLN A 176 -2.79 24.89 -2.18
CA GLN A 176 -4.12 25.27 -2.68
C GLN A 176 -4.73 24.19 -3.61
N GLY A 177 -3.89 23.20 -4.03
CA GLY A 177 -4.31 22.17 -4.95
C GLY A 177 -4.46 22.62 -6.39
N TYR A 178 -4.76 21.67 -7.28
CA TYR A 178 -4.91 21.93 -8.72
C TYR A 178 -6.30 22.46 -9.08
N ARG A 179 -7.32 21.98 -8.39
CA ARG A 179 -8.72 22.31 -8.65
C ARG A 179 -9.21 23.40 -7.70
N ASP A 180 -10.24 24.10 -8.11
CA ASP A 180 -10.99 24.95 -7.21
C ASP A 180 -11.50 24.11 -6.03
N HIS A 181 -11.49 24.66 -4.81
CA HIS A 181 -11.90 23.96 -3.60
C HIS A 181 -11.11 22.65 -3.36
N SER A 182 -9.77 22.75 -3.39
CA SER A 182 -8.85 21.63 -3.15
C SER A 182 -7.68 21.98 -2.23
N ASP A 183 -7.86 22.96 -1.38
CA ASP A 183 -6.88 23.35 -0.36
C ASP A 183 -6.57 22.17 0.57
N MET A 184 -5.29 22.01 0.93
CA MET A 184 -4.83 20.94 1.81
C MET A 184 -3.78 21.43 2.79
N ASP A 185 -3.90 20.99 4.03
CA ASP A 185 -2.95 21.18 5.12
C ASP A 185 -2.62 19.83 5.75
N LYS A 186 -1.34 19.51 5.86
CA LYS A 186 -0.86 18.24 6.40
C LYS A 186 0.28 18.49 7.39
N PHE A 187 0.19 17.85 8.54
CA PHE A 187 1.19 17.90 9.60
C PHE A 187 1.48 16.51 10.13
N GLY A 188 2.75 16.21 10.48
CA GLY A 188 3.14 14.93 11.06
C GLY A 188 4.36 15.03 11.98
N LEU A 189 4.37 14.19 12.99
CA LEU A 189 5.46 13.98 13.93
C LEU A 189 5.70 12.49 14.13
N ALA A 190 6.97 12.08 14.21
CA ALA A 190 7.34 10.73 14.57
C ALA A 190 8.59 10.70 15.44
N GLY A 191 8.68 9.69 16.32
CA GLY A 191 9.85 9.38 17.12
C GLY A 191 10.04 7.88 17.25
N LYS A 192 11.30 7.44 17.27
CA LYS A 192 11.71 6.06 17.51
C LYS A 192 12.87 6.02 18.49
N TRP A 193 12.82 5.11 19.41
CA TRP A 193 13.86 4.90 20.43
C TRP A 193 14.14 3.42 20.57
N TYR A 194 15.41 3.04 20.52
CA TYR A 194 15.85 1.70 20.78
C TYR A 194 16.92 1.67 21.85
N TYR A 195 16.83 0.68 22.73
CA TYR A 195 17.78 0.42 23.79
C TYR A 195 18.27 -1.02 23.73
N SER A 196 19.59 -1.20 23.66
CA SER A 196 20.25 -2.49 23.61
C SER A 196 21.06 -2.69 24.90
N PRO A 197 20.44 -3.20 25.99
CA PRO A 197 21.14 -3.44 27.25
C PRO A 197 22.25 -4.51 27.14
N ALA A 198 22.16 -5.38 26.13
CA ALA A 198 23.13 -6.39 25.78
C ALA A 198 23.10 -6.61 24.27
N SER A 199 24.15 -7.20 23.71
CA SER A 199 24.21 -7.54 22.26
C SER A 199 23.13 -8.54 21.79
N THR A 200 22.50 -9.23 22.73
CA THR A 200 21.43 -10.21 22.47
C THR A 200 20.03 -9.67 22.72
N VAL A 201 19.89 -8.41 23.18
CA VAL A 201 18.58 -7.83 23.52
C VAL A 201 18.48 -6.44 22.94
N ARG A 202 17.43 -6.19 22.16
CA ARG A 202 17.06 -4.86 21.65
C ARG A 202 15.60 -4.60 21.99
N LEU A 203 15.35 -3.54 22.73
CA LEU A 203 14.02 -3.05 23.09
C LEU A 203 13.75 -1.75 22.34
N GLY A 204 12.53 -1.56 21.90
CA GLY A 204 12.18 -0.36 21.14
C GLY A 204 10.82 0.20 21.50
N PHE A 205 10.66 1.50 21.23
CA PHE A 205 9.39 2.20 21.25
C PHE A 205 9.32 3.14 20.06
N SER A 206 8.16 3.25 19.44
CA SER A 206 7.88 4.27 18.44
C SER A 206 6.53 4.94 18.66
N ALA A 207 6.45 6.20 18.29
CA ALA A 207 5.23 6.99 18.29
C ALA A 207 5.16 7.84 17.03
N ARG A 208 4.00 7.86 16.38
CA ARG A 208 3.71 8.66 15.20
C ARG A 208 2.33 9.27 15.32
N TYR A 209 2.21 10.54 14.94
CA TYR A 209 0.93 11.23 14.83
C TYR A 209 0.91 12.08 13.57
N ALA A 210 -0.21 12.07 12.86
CA ALA A 210 -0.42 12.99 11.75
C ALA A 210 -1.86 13.48 11.68
N ARG A 211 -2.01 14.68 11.11
CA ARG A 211 -3.30 15.28 10.78
C ARG A 211 -3.26 15.80 9.36
N VAL A 212 -4.31 15.50 8.60
CA VAL A 212 -4.55 16.02 7.25
C VAL A 212 -5.92 16.67 7.25
N SER A 213 -6.02 17.89 6.76
CA SER A 213 -7.28 18.59 6.49
C SER A 213 -7.28 19.03 5.05
N ALA A 214 -8.35 18.77 4.31
CA ALA A 214 -8.43 19.16 2.91
C ALA A 214 -9.88 19.41 2.49
N ASP A 215 -10.04 20.37 1.57
CA ASP A 215 -11.28 20.56 0.83
C ASP A 215 -11.42 19.48 -0.24
N GLU A 216 -12.65 19.15 -0.63
CA GLU A 216 -12.94 18.12 -1.63
C GLU A 216 -13.65 18.75 -2.84
N PRO A 217 -12.99 18.80 -4.00
CA PRO A 217 -13.51 19.50 -5.19
C PRO A 217 -14.67 18.77 -5.88
N GLY A 218 -15.03 17.56 -5.43
CA GLY A 218 -16.06 16.74 -6.03
C GLY A 218 -15.71 16.22 -7.43
N TYR A 219 -16.69 15.63 -8.11
CA TYR A 219 -16.54 15.02 -9.42
C TYR A 219 -17.25 15.84 -10.49
N LEU A 220 -16.71 15.83 -11.72
CA LEU A 220 -17.23 16.57 -12.86
C LEU A 220 -17.90 15.61 -13.87
N THR A 221 -18.77 16.14 -14.72
CA THR A 221 -19.18 15.46 -15.95
C THR A 221 -18.01 15.38 -16.93
N ASN A 222 -18.06 14.49 -17.92
CA ASN A 222 -17.03 14.40 -18.95
C ASN A 222 -16.83 15.73 -19.70
N ALA A 223 -17.91 16.43 -20.00
CA ALA A 223 -17.87 17.70 -20.70
C ALA A 223 -17.14 18.77 -19.87
N ASP A 224 -17.50 18.92 -18.59
CA ASP A 224 -16.90 19.92 -17.70
C ASP A 224 -15.45 19.57 -17.36
N ALA A 225 -15.12 18.29 -17.16
CA ALA A 225 -13.74 17.85 -16.92
C ALA A 225 -12.81 18.18 -18.09
N ARG A 226 -13.32 18.18 -19.33
CA ARG A 226 -12.55 18.57 -20.52
C ARG A 226 -12.50 20.08 -20.75
N ALA A 227 -13.60 20.78 -20.49
CA ALA A 227 -13.69 22.23 -20.71
C ALA A 227 -13.05 23.03 -19.58
N HIS A 228 -13.24 22.60 -18.33
CA HIS A 228 -12.81 23.28 -17.11
C HIS A 228 -12.21 22.29 -16.09
N PRO A 229 -11.05 21.67 -16.38
CA PRO A 229 -10.48 20.60 -15.54
C PRO A 229 -10.13 21.04 -14.12
N THR A 230 -9.98 22.33 -13.88
CA THR A 230 -9.74 22.89 -12.54
C THR A 230 -11.02 23.17 -11.77
N GLY A 231 -12.20 23.07 -12.39
CA GLY A 231 -13.47 23.49 -11.78
C GLY A 231 -13.94 22.58 -10.64
N SER A 232 -14.80 23.13 -9.78
CA SER A 232 -15.59 22.44 -8.76
C SER A 232 -17.03 22.98 -8.83
N TYR A 233 -18.02 22.14 -8.56
CA TYR A 233 -19.40 22.58 -8.57
C TYR A 233 -19.78 23.33 -7.28
N ALA A 234 -20.73 24.25 -7.39
CA ALA A 234 -21.19 25.05 -6.26
C ALA A 234 -21.82 24.20 -5.12
N PHE A 235 -22.31 23.00 -5.41
CA PHE A 235 -22.84 22.11 -4.40
C PHE A 235 -21.74 21.39 -3.61
N ASP A 236 -20.50 21.33 -4.11
CA ASP A 236 -19.33 20.79 -3.42
C ASP A 236 -18.61 21.85 -2.55
N ALA A 237 -19.00 23.14 -2.66
CA ALA A 237 -18.29 24.28 -2.05
C ALA A 237 -18.14 24.24 -0.51
N THR A 238 -18.74 23.26 0.15
CA THR A 238 -18.58 23.00 1.59
C THR A 238 -18.12 21.59 1.88
N ASP A 239 -17.68 20.84 0.86
CA ASP A 239 -17.18 19.49 1.04
C ASP A 239 -15.72 19.54 1.50
N GLN A 240 -15.43 18.83 2.57
CA GLN A 240 -14.10 18.80 3.19
C GLN A 240 -13.93 17.59 4.07
N ALA A 241 -12.69 17.25 4.38
CA ALA A 241 -12.41 16.21 5.35
C ALA A 241 -11.23 16.57 6.27
N THR A 242 -11.27 16.06 7.49
CA THR A 242 -10.15 16.05 8.41
C THR A 242 -9.90 14.62 8.86
N ARG A 243 -8.63 14.22 8.82
CA ARG A 243 -8.17 12.90 9.18
C ARG A 243 -7.03 13.01 10.19
N GLU A 244 -7.11 12.22 11.25
CA GLU A 244 -6.09 12.09 12.28
C GLU A 244 -5.68 10.64 12.41
N THR A 245 -4.38 10.38 12.44
CA THR A 245 -3.81 9.04 12.62
C THR A 245 -2.79 9.06 13.74
N GLY A 246 -2.84 8.06 14.61
CA GLY A 246 -1.84 7.80 15.64
C GLY A 246 -1.35 6.36 15.54
N GLN A 247 -0.05 6.12 15.66
CA GLN A 247 0.53 4.80 15.68
C GLN A 247 1.60 4.73 16.76
N TYR A 248 1.45 3.78 17.67
CA TYR A 248 2.35 3.58 18.81
C TYR A 248 2.75 2.11 18.84
N ALA A 249 4.03 1.82 19.04
CA ALA A 249 4.48 0.43 19.10
C ALA A 249 5.62 0.24 20.08
N MET A 250 5.67 -0.97 20.63
CA MET A 250 6.78 -1.50 21.43
C MET A 250 7.38 -2.69 20.70
N TYR A 251 8.70 -2.79 20.69
CA TYR A 251 9.46 -3.83 20.02
C TYR A 251 10.36 -4.52 21.03
N ALA A 252 10.51 -5.83 20.90
CA ALA A 252 11.51 -6.59 21.60
C ALA A 252 12.09 -7.66 20.66
N ASP A 253 13.41 -7.59 20.43
CA ASP A 253 14.18 -8.58 19.71
C ASP A 253 15.18 -9.20 20.69
N VAL A 254 15.14 -10.51 20.87
CA VAL A 254 15.95 -11.22 21.85
C VAL A 254 16.56 -12.47 21.22
N ASP A 255 17.88 -12.55 21.21
CA ASP A 255 18.59 -13.78 20.91
C ASP A 255 18.66 -14.62 22.21
N LEU A 256 17.72 -15.56 22.37
CA LEU A 256 17.62 -16.46 23.52
C LEU A 256 18.83 -17.40 23.60
N THR A 257 19.32 -17.81 22.44
CA THR A 257 20.58 -18.55 22.26
C THR A 257 21.20 -18.15 20.93
N ASN A 258 22.39 -18.65 20.63
CA ASN A 258 23.05 -18.45 19.32
C ASN A 258 22.29 -19.09 18.13
N ARG A 259 21.14 -19.75 18.37
CA ARG A 259 20.32 -20.42 17.36
C ARG A 259 18.84 -20.15 17.50
N LEU A 260 18.41 -19.55 18.58
CA LEU A 260 17.01 -19.28 18.89
C LEU A 260 16.81 -17.81 19.15
N SER A 261 16.03 -17.15 18.31
CA SER A 261 15.70 -15.72 18.40
C SER A 261 14.20 -15.54 18.57
N TRP A 262 13.80 -14.60 19.40
CA TRP A 262 12.42 -14.17 19.59
C TRP A 262 12.28 -12.70 19.23
N SER A 263 11.27 -12.38 18.40
CA SER A 263 10.93 -11.02 18.03
C SER A 263 9.45 -10.78 18.27
N THR A 264 9.11 -9.65 18.88
CA THR A 264 7.71 -9.27 19.11
C THR A 264 7.51 -7.78 18.93
N THR A 265 6.36 -7.43 18.37
CA THR A 265 5.86 -6.06 18.24
C THR A 265 4.46 -6.02 18.82
N ALA A 266 4.21 -5.13 19.77
CA ALA A 266 2.87 -4.78 20.24
C ALA A 266 2.56 -3.36 19.81
N TYR A 267 1.34 -3.10 19.30
CA TYR A 267 1.01 -1.80 18.73
C TYR A 267 -0.41 -1.36 19.04
N MET A 268 -0.61 -0.05 18.95
CA MET A 268 -1.91 0.60 18.94
C MET A 268 -1.97 1.60 17.78
N ASN A 269 -2.94 1.42 16.92
CA ASN A 269 -3.30 2.38 15.87
C ASN A 269 -4.58 3.09 16.24
N THR A 270 -4.65 4.38 15.97
CA THR A 270 -5.88 5.19 16.07
C THR A 270 -6.12 5.90 14.76
N PHE A 271 -7.35 5.86 14.29
CA PHE A 271 -7.76 6.56 13.09
C PHE A 271 -9.07 7.27 13.35
N ARG A 272 -9.12 8.58 13.08
CA ARG A 272 -10.33 9.38 13.14
C ARG A 272 -10.49 10.16 11.87
N GLU A 273 -11.67 10.08 11.25
CA GLU A 273 -12.02 10.87 10.08
C GLU A 273 -13.37 11.54 10.29
N ARG A 274 -13.44 12.80 9.88
CA ARG A 274 -14.71 13.52 9.68
C ARG A 274 -14.70 14.10 8.29
N ARG A 275 -15.69 13.72 7.48
CA ARG A 275 -15.79 14.09 6.08
C ARG A 275 -17.19 14.56 5.74
N TRP A 276 -17.31 15.70 5.09
CA TRP A 276 -18.54 16.17 4.44
C TRP A 276 -18.37 16.00 2.94
N VAL A 277 -19.30 15.31 2.29
CA VAL A 277 -19.21 14.96 0.87
C VAL A 277 -20.56 14.97 0.20
N THR A 278 -20.62 15.57 -0.98
CA THR A 278 -21.77 15.57 -1.91
C THR A 278 -21.37 14.81 -3.16
N PHE A 279 -22.10 13.76 -3.55
CA PHE A 279 -21.72 12.94 -4.70
C PHE A 279 -22.32 13.42 -6.02
N SER A 280 -23.41 14.18 -5.98
CA SER A 280 -24.08 14.76 -7.14
C SER A 280 -25.04 15.87 -6.72
N ALA A 281 -25.45 16.71 -7.67
CA ALA A 281 -26.43 17.78 -7.45
C ALA A 281 -27.79 17.30 -6.92
N SER A 282 -28.13 16.03 -7.16
CA SER A 282 -29.40 15.42 -6.72
C SER A 282 -29.32 14.78 -5.34
N THR A 283 -28.15 14.70 -4.72
CA THR A 283 -27.94 14.08 -3.42
C THR A 283 -27.67 15.12 -2.34
N SER A 284 -28.17 14.86 -1.12
CA SER A 284 -27.82 15.69 0.04
C SER A 284 -26.35 15.45 0.43
N GLN A 285 -25.70 16.50 0.91
CA GLN A 285 -24.40 16.37 1.57
C GLN A 285 -24.49 15.40 2.74
N GLN A 286 -23.46 14.61 2.93
CA GLN A 286 -23.34 13.65 4.02
C GLN A 286 -22.15 14.02 4.91
N GLU A 287 -22.38 14.11 6.21
CA GLU A 287 -21.28 14.01 7.18
C GLU A 287 -21.04 12.55 7.49
N ARG A 288 -19.81 12.09 7.27
CA ARG A 288 -19.31 10.75 7.60
C ARG A 288 -18.28 10.88 8.71
N PHE A 289 -18.44 10.08 9.75
CA PHE A 289 -17.53 10.06 10.88
C PHE A 289 -17.11 8.62 11.15
N SER A 290 -15.80 8.39 11.21
CA SER A 290 -15.18 7.14 11.64
C SER A 290 -14.23 7.42 12.79
N ASP A 291 -14.22 6.55 13.79
CA ASP A 291 -13.26 6.54 14.91
C ASP A 291 -12.88 5.09 15.17
N GLU A 292 -11.62 4.74 14.94
CA GLU A 292 -11.10 3.38 14.98
C GLU A 292 -9.95 3.30 15.97
N ARG A 293 -9.91 2.23 16.74
CA ARG A 293 -8.80 1.88 17.62
C ARG A 293 -8.45 0.42 17.45
N HIS A 294 -7.27 0.15 16.93
CA HIS A 294 -6.74 -1.19 16.73
C HIS A 294 -5.60 -1.45 17.70
N LEU A 295 -5.75 -2.44 18.57
CA LEU A 295 -4.70 -2.97 19.42
C LEU A 295 -4.23 -4.28 18.81
N GLY A 296 -2.92 -4.48 18.68
CA GLY A 296 -2.44 -5.72 18.09
C GLY A 296 -1.04 -6.10 18.51
N PHE A 297 -0.67 -7.32 18.16
CA PHE A 297 0.68 -7.83 18.32
C PHE A 297 1.05 -8.81 17.21
N LEU A 298 2.35 -8.90 16.96
CA LEU A 298 2.99 -9.93 16.14
C LEU A 298 4.16 -10.48 16.95
N SER A 299 4.26 -11.79 17.09
CA SER A 299 5.34 -12.46 17.83
C SER A 299 5.86 -13.64 17.05
N THR A 300 7.17 -13.74 16.90
CA THR A 300 7.85 -14.69 16.03
C THR A 300 8.99 -15.34 16.77
N LEU A 301 9.10 -16.65 16.66
CA LEU A 301 10.21 -17.45 17.17
C LEU A 301 10.95 -18.09 15.99
N THR A 302 12.24 -17.82 15.87
CA THR A 302 13.09 -18.36 14.79
C THR A 302 14.17 -19.27 15.36
N PHE A 303 14.21 -20.51 14.89
CA PHE A 303 15.19 -21.52 15.31
C PHE A 303 16.05 -21.98 14.13
N ARG A 304 17.37 -21.98 14.30
CA ARG A 304 18.36 -22.38 13.28
C ARG A 304 19.19 -23.58 13.76
N PRO A 305 18.62 -24.80 13.66
CA PRO A 305 19.37 -26.03 14.00
C PRO A 305 20.48 -26.27 12.98
N GLN A 306 21.58 -26.89 13.46
CA GLN A 306 22.59 -27.44 12.55
C GLN A 306 22.21 -28.89 12.22
N VAL A 307 22.07 -29.17 10.92
CA VAL A 307 21.70 -30.48 10.40
C VAL A 307 22.77 -30.88 9.38
N ASN A 308 23.53 -31.92 9.65
CA ASN A 308 24.75 -32.27 8.90
C ASN A 308 24.52 -32.55 7.40
N TRP A 309 23.33 -32.99 7.00
CA TRP A 309 22.99 -33.29 5.61
C TRP A 309 22.31 -32.13 4.88
N LEU A 310 22.07 -31.00 5.55
CA LEU A 310 21.57 -29.75 4.96
C LEU A 310 22.64 -28.68 4.98
N ARG A 311 22.65 -27.83 3.98
CA ARG A 311 23.49 -26.62 3.95
C ARG A 311 23.03 -25.56 4.94
N ASP A 312 21.71 -25.42 5.07
CA ASP A 312 21.10 -24.52 6.03
C ASP A 312 19.66 -24.97 6.35
N LEU A 313 19.23 -24.73 7.57
CA LEU A 313 17.84 -24.90 8.01
C LEU A 313 17.47 -23.79 8.98
N ALA A 314 16.40 -23.09 8.68
CA ALA A 314 15.76 -22.17 9.61
C ALA A 314 14.28 -22.52 9.72
N LEU A 315 13.79 -22.61 10.93
CA LEU A 315 12.39 -22.84 11.26
C LEU A 315 11.83 -21.58 11.92
N GLU A 316 10.66 -21.15 11.51
CA GLU A 316 10.03 -19.99 12.11
C GLU A 316 8.56 -20.29 12.39
N ALA A 317 8.10 -19.89 13.57
CA ALA A 317 6.71 -19.93 13.97
C ALA A 317 6.29 -18.55 14.47
N GLY A 318 5.11 -18.09 14.07
CA GLY A 318 4.61 -16.81 14.49
C GLY A 318 3.13 -16.84 14.85
N VAL A 319 2.75 -15.95 15.74
CA VAL A 319 1.38 -15.69 16.15
C VAL A 319 1.09 -14.20 16.06
N SER A 320 -0.13 -13.84 15.69
CA SER A 320 -0.60 -12.46 15.62
C SER A 320 -2.02 -12.36 16.14
N GLY A 321 -2.34 -11.23 16.75
CA GLY A 321 -3.70 -10.89 17.14
C GLY A 321 -3.94 -9.40 16.93
N GLU A 322 -5.16 -9.03 16.57
CA GLU A 322 -5.60 -7.64 16.49
C GLU A 322 -7.04 -7.54 16.95
N TRP A 323 -7.33 -6.58 17.80
CA TRP A 323 -8.62 -6.22 18.32
C TRP A 323 -8.96 -4.80 17.89
N GLN A 324 -10.06 -4.66 17.17
CA GLN A 324 -10.54 -3.38 16.68
C GLN A 324 -11.83 -3.00 17.40
N ASP A 325 -11.87 -1.77 17.91
CA ASP A 325 -13.08 -1.11 18.43
C ASP A 325 -13.36 0.10 17.53
N ASP A 326 -14.45 0.04 16.77
CA ASP A 326 -14.71 0.99 15.71
C ASP A 326 -16.11 1.60 15.82
N VAL A 327 -16.21 2.85 15.42
CA VAL A 327 -17.46 3.61 15.34
C VAL A 327 -17.61 4.19 13.94
N SER A 328 -18.78 3.95 13.32
CA SER A 328 -19.15 4.56 12.05
C SER A 328 -20.48 5.28 12.16
N ARG A 329 -20.48 6.60 11.94
CA ARG A 329 -21.66 7.44 11.97
C ARG A 329 -21.86 8.18 10.67
N ARG A 330 -23.12 8.45 10.32
CA ARG A 330 -23.46 9.24 9.13
C ARG A 330 -24.70 10.08 9.39
N TRP A 331 -24.64 11.31 8.92
CA TRP A 331 -25.76 12.25 8.90
C TRP A 331 -25.96 12.79 7.50
N LEU A 332 -27.21 13.07 7.14
CA LEU A 332 -27.51 13.99 6.06
C LEU A 332 -27.30 15.41 6.59
N THR A 333 -26.69 16.26 5.77
CA THR A 333 -26.38 17.64 6.16
C THR A 333 -26.77 18.61 5.04
N ASN A 334 -26.92 19.87 5.40
CA ASN A 334 -26.99 20.99 4.49
C ASN A 334 -25.95 22.01 4.95
N ARG A 335 -24.87 22.19 4.17
CA ARG A 335 -23.73 23.05 4.52
C ARG A 335 -23.28 22.83 5.97
N HIS A 336 -22.92 21.57 6.27
CA HIS A 336 -22.49 21.07 7.58
C HIS A 336 -23.56 21.04 8.68
N VAL A 337 -24.75 21.57 8.46
CA VAL A 337 -25.84 21.49 9.46
C VAL A 337 -26.52 20.12 9.34
N ARG A 338 -26.45 19.33 10.40
CA ARG A 338 -27.07 17.98 10.46
C ARG A 338 -28.59 18.08 10.42
N THR A 339 -29.22 17.31 9.53
CA THR A 339 -30.69 17.23 9.38
C THR A 339 -31.25 15.90 9.88
N SER A 340 -30.60 14.78 9.57
CA SER A 340 -31.01 13.45 10.04
C SER A 340 -29.80 12.52 10.15
N GLN A 341 -29.83 11.63 11.14
CA GLN A 341 -28.81 10.59 11.28
C GLN A 341 -29.24 9.33 10.52
N THR A 342 -28.39 8.86 9.63
CA THR A 342 -28.67 7.69 8.78
C THR A 342 -27.85 6.46 9.16
N ARG A 343 -26.79 6.64 9.97
CA ARG A 343 -25.96 5.55 10.51
C ARG A 343 -25.44 5.93 11.89
N ASP A 344 -25.52 4.97 12.81
CA ASP A 344 -24.79 4.97 14.08
C ASP A 344 -24.48 3.52 14.45
N GLN A 345 -23.25 3.11 14.21
CA GLN A 345 -22.78 1.73 14.39
C GLN A 345 -21.53 1.74 15.24
N ALA A 346 -21.48 0.85 16.22
CA ALA A 346 -20.28 0.50 16.96
C ALA A 346 -20.02 -0.99 16.75
N PHE A 347 -18.78 -1.37 16.47
CA PHE A 347 -18.44 -2.76 16.19
C PHE A 347 -17.04 -3.13 16.65
N SER A 348 -16.90 -4.38 17.10
CA SER A 348 -15.63 -5.02 17.35
C SER A 348 -15.26 -5.94 16.18
N TYR A 349 -13.99 -6.00 15.84
CA TYR A 349 -13.45 -6.84 14.78
C TYR A 349 -12.14 -7.46 15.27
N ASP A 350 -12.17 -8.73 15.62
CA ASP A 350 -11.06 -9.43 16.24
C ASP A 350 -10.47 -10.43 15.26
N THR A 351 -9.16 -10.42 15.08
CA THR A 351 -8.45 -11.37 14.24
C THR A 351 -7.35 -12.08 15.01
N TRP A 352 -7.23 -13.39 14.79
CA TRP A 352 -6.14 -14.20 15.30
C TRP A 352 -5.51 -15.00 14.17
N GLY A 353 -4.20 -14.98 14.09
CA GLY A 353 -3.45 -15.73 13.09
C GLY A 353 -2.26 -16.45 13.69
N ALA A 354 -1.96 -17.63 13.13
CA ALA A 354 -0.74 -18.36 13.45
C ALA A 354 -0.13 -18.92 12.18
N TYR A 355 1.19 -18.94 12.10
CA TYR A 355 1.90 -19.55 10.97
C TYR A 355 3.14 -20.32 11.40
N VAL A 356 3.54 -21.23 10.54
CA VAL A 356 4.83 -21.89 10.59
C VAL A 356 5.47 -21.85 9.20
N GLN A 357 6.78 -21.74 9.15
CA GLN A 357 7.54 -21.85 7.91
C GLN A 357 8.92 -22.45 8.15
N ALA A 358 9.49 -23.02 7.10
CA ALA A 358 10.87 -23.49 7.12
C ALA A 358 11.63 -22.95 5.89
N VAL A 359 12.87 -22.56 6.07
CA VAL A 359 13.82 -22.31 5.00
C VAL A 359 14.79 -23.47 4.96
N ILE A 360 14.69 -24.30 3.94
CA ILE A 360 15.46 -25.54 3.81
C ILE A 360 16.43 -25.37 2.62
N LYS A 361 17.72 -25.52 2.86
CA LYS A 361 18.75 -25.53 1.80
C LYS A 361 19.40 -26.92 1.75
N PRO A 362 18.91 -27.84 0.89
CA PRO A 362 19.55 -29.14 0.68
C PRO A 362 20.92 -29.01 0.02
N ALA A 363 21.10 -28.02 -0.85
CA ALA A 363 22.32 -27.69 -1.56
C ALA A 363 22.50 -26.18 -1.65
N ASP A 364 23.68 -25.72 -2.00
CA ASP A 364 23.97 -24.27 -2.18
C ASP A 364 23.13 -23.64 -3.31
N THR A 365 22.71 -24.46 -4.27
CA THR A 365 21.93 -24.04 -5.44
C THR A 365 20.42 -24.17 -5.26
N LEU A 366 19.94 -24.82 -4.19
CA LEU A 366 18.51 -25.08 -4.01
C LEU A 366 18.03 -24.62 -2.63
N LYS A 367 16.95 -23.84 -2.61
CA LYS A 367 16.24 -23.40 -1.41
C LYS A 367 14.75 -23.72 -1.58
N ILE A 368 14.14 -24.33 -0.56
CA ILE A 368 12.71 -24.67 -0.52
C ILE A 368 12.12 -24.07 0.75
N ILE A 369 10.94 -23.45 0.63
CA ILE A 369 10.29 -22.72 1.73
C ILE A 369 8.83 -23.16 1.80
N PRO A 370 8.51 -24.27 2.50
CA PRO A 370 7.13 -24.59 2.85
C PRO A 370 6.65 -23.69 3.99
N ALA A 371 5.37 -23.30 3.93
CA ALA A 371 4.72 -22.53 4.98
C ALA A 371 3.23 -22.86 5.10
N TYR A 372 2.67 -22.62 6.25
CA TYR A 372 1.25 -22.82 6.51
C TYR A 372 0.77 -21.74 7.51
N ARG A 373 -0.36 -21.12 7.21
CA ARG A 373 -1.01 -20.14 8.07
C ARG A 373 -2.47 -20.52 8.31
N VAL A 374 -2.96 -20.20 9.49
CA VAL A 374 -4.37 -20.25 9.85
C VAL A 374 -4.81 -18.91 10.43
N ASP A 375 -6.05 -18.48 10.11
CA ASP A 375 -6.68 -17.30 10.67
C ASP A 375 -8.09 -17.63 11.15
N VAL A 376 -8.51 -16.95 12.24
CA VAL A 376 -9.85 -16.98 12.80
C VAL A 376 -10.29 -15.53 13.06
N LEU A 377 -11.54 -15.23 12.74
CA LEU A 377 -12.11 -13.90 12.91
C LEU A 377 -13.40 -13.99 13.75
N SER A 378 -13.63 -12.98 14.57
CA SER A 378 -14.84 -12.84 15.38
C SER A 378 -15.18 -11.37 15.61
N GLY A 379 -16.41 -11.08 16.01
CA GLY A 379 -16.81 -9.71 16.31
C GLY A 379 -18.32 -9.54 16.38
N GLN A 380 -18.74 -8.34 16.79
CA GLN A 380 -20.14 -7.99 16.93
C GLN A 380 -20.37 -6.53 16.52
N LEU A 381 -21.48 -6.28 15.85
CA LEU A 381 -21.93 -4.94 15.47
C LEU A 381 -23.19 -4.58 16.25
N THR A 382 -23.23 -3.39 16.84
CA THR A 382 -24.41 -2.77 17.43
C THR A 382 -24.86 -1.59 16.57
N ASN A 383 -26.08 -1.64 16.07
CA ASN A 383 -26.72 -0.50 15.42
C ASN A 383 -27.42 0.34 16.49
N ASN A 384 -26.83 1.46 16.88
CA ASN A 384 -27.33 2.32 17.95
C ASN A 384 -28.67 3.01 17.62
N LEU A 385 -29.01 3.20 16.32
CA LEU A 385 -30.28 3.78 15.89
C LEU A 385 -31.46 2.85 16.19
N THR A 386 -31.22 1.53 16.21
CA THR A 386 -32.27 0.52 16.40
C THR A 386 -32.08 -0.30 17.66
N GLY A 387 -30.95 -0.19 18.34
CA GLY A 387 -30.54 -1.01 19.47
C GLY A 387 -30.25 -2.48 19.12
N LYS A 388 -30.26 -2.85 17.84
CA LYS A 388 -30.04 -4.23 17.39
C LYS A 388 -28.55 -4.58 17.34
N ARG A 389 -28.25 -5.84 17.69
CA ARG A 389 -26.93 -6.44 17.61
C ARG A 389 -26.88 -7.50 16.52
N TYR A 390 -25.73 -7.62 15.87
CA TYR A 390 -25.50 -8.55 14.78
C TYR A 390 -24.11 -9.18 14.96
N ASP A 391 -24.07 -10.50 14.89
CA ASP A 391 -22.81 -11.24 14.95
C ASP A 391 -22.07 -11.16 13.61
N MET A 392 -20.77 -11.32 13.65
CA MET A 392 -19.95 -11.48 12.46
C MET A 392 -20.36 -12.75 11.68
N ASN A 393 -20.13 -12.74 10.36
CA ASN A 393 -20.25 -13.95 9.55
C ASN A 393 -19.29 -15.03 10.10
N ASP A 394 -19.72 -16.28 10.12
CA ASP A 394 -18.86 -17.38 10.51
C ASP A 394 -17.99 -17.80 9.32
N TYR A 395 -16.72 -17.45 9.39
CA TYR A 395 -15.73 -17.82 8.37
C TYR A 395 -14.98 -19.11 8.68
N GLY A 396 -15.21 -19.70 9.85
CA GLY A 396 -14.46 -20.89 10.35
C GLY A 396 -12.98 -20.61 10.48
N VAL A 397 -12.18 -21.68 10.36
CA VAL A 397 -10.72 -21.61 10.33
C VAL A 397 -10.26 -21.47 8.89
N ILE A 398 -9.69 -20.33 8.53
CA ILE A 398 -9.18 -20.05 7.18
C ILE A 398 -7.76 -20.59 7.06
N GLN A 399 -7.57 -21.54 6.17
CA GLN A 399 -6.31 -22.28 5.99
C GLN A 399 -5.57 -21.79 4.75
N GLN A 400 -4.27 -21.53 4.89
CA GLN A 400 -3.44 -20.93 3.85
C GLN A 400 -2.12 -21.71 3.67
N PRO A 401 -2.13 -22.81 2.89
CA PRO A 401 -0.91 -23.51 2.50
C PRO A 401 -0.10 -22.65 1.51
N LYS A 402 1.22 -22.68 1.67
CA LYS A 402 2.16 -21.92 0.82
C LYS A 402 3.44 -22.71 0.62
N ILE A 403 4.06 -22.57 -0.55
CA ILE A 403 5.37 -23.14 -0.84
C ILE A 403 6.11 -22.27 -1.85
N SER A 404 7.41 -22.11 -1.65
CA SER A 404 8.30 -21.46 -2.62
C SER A 404 9.55 -22.32 -2.83
N ALA A 405 10.11 -22.28 -4.03
CA ALA A 405 11.39 -22.89 -4.36
C ALA A 405 12.24 -21.92 -5.18
N VAL A 406 13.53 -21.90 -4.90
CA VAL A 406 14.52 -21.10 -5.64
C VAL A 406 15.67 -21.99 -6.05
N TYR A 407 16.01 -21.97 -7.34
CA TYR A 407 17.11 -22.74 -7.91
C TYR A 407 18.09 -21.80 -8.61
N THR A 408 19.35 -21.81 -8.16
CA THR A 408 20.43 -20.94 -8.64
C THR A 408 21.56 -21.78 -9.26
N PRO A 409 21.37 -22.35 -10.46
CA PRO A 409 22.34 -23.28 -11.08
C PRO A 409 23.66 -22.62 -11.47
N TRP A 410 23.61 -21.32 -11.82
CA TRP A 410 24.75 -20.54 -12.29
C TRP A 410 24.81 -19.20 -11.57
N ARG A 411 26.00 -18.65 -11.44
CA ARG A 411 26.19 -17.30 -10.92
C ARG A 411 25.43 -16.29 -11.80
N GLY A 412 24.65 -15.43 -11.16
CA GLY A 412 23.88 -14.38 -11.83
C GLY A 412 22.54 -14.84 -12.39
N TYR A 413 22.10 -16.09 -12.16
CA TYR A 413 20.77 -16.57 -12.57
C TYR A 413 20.08 -17.34 -11.45
N GLY A 414 18.87 -16.95 -11.14
CA GLY A 414 18.01 -17.62 -10.16
C GLY A 414 16.62 -17.84 -10.73
N PHE A 415 16.22 -19.10 -10.83
CA PHE A 415 14.87 -19.51 -11.18
C PHE A 415 14.06 -19.72 -9.91
N TYR A 416 12.79 -19.35 -9.94
CA TYR A 416 11.93 -19.58 -8.79
C TYR A 416 10.51 -19.96 -9.23
N GLY A 417 9.83 -20.66 -8.33
CA GLY A 417 8.41 -20.91 -8.40
C GLY A 417 7.80 -20.82 -7.02
N ASN A 418 6.57 -20.34 -6.95
CA ASN A 418 5.81 -20.34 -5.72
C ASN A 418 4.33 -20.66 -5.97
N TYR A 419 3.69 -21.16 -4.93
CA TYR A 419 2.25 -21.32 -4.81
C TYR A 419 1.84 -20.85 -3.43
N GLY A 420 0.68 -20.23 -3.31
CA GLY A 420 0.11 -19.85 -2.03
C GLY A 420 -1.38 -19.61 -2.10
N ARG A 421 -1.99 -19.66 -0.93
CA ARG A 421 -3.36 -19.24 -0.68
C ARG A 421 -3.38 -18.03 0.23
N SER A 422 -4.22 -17.07 -0.10
CA SER A 422 -4.55 -15.89 0.72
C SER A 422 -6.05 -15.68 0.76
N PHE A 423 -6.53 -14.79 1.62
CA PHE A 423 -7.96 -14.54 1.79
C PHE A 423 -8.29 -13.07 2.00
N GLN A 424 -9.56 -12.74 1.79
CA GLN A 424 -10.21 -11.50 2.19
C GLN A 424 -11.62 -11.81 2.68
N VAL A 425 -12.13 -11.03 3.63
CA VAL A 425 -13.50 -11.11 4.12
C VAL A 425 -14.18 -9.74 4.01
N GLY A 426 -15.48 -9.67 4.29
CA GLY A 426 -16.21 -8.41 4.38
C GLY A 426 -15.56 -7.46 5.40
N VAL A 427 -15.64 -6.17 5.16
CA VAL A 427 -15.12 -5.12 6.06
C VAL A 427 -16.24 -4.18 6.49
N GLY A 428 -16.06 -3.48 7.63
CA GLY A 428 -17.09 -2.64 8.21
C GLY A 428 -18.40 -3.42 8.37
N ALA A 429 -19.52 -2.84 8.00
CA ALA A 429 -20.83 -3.50 8.08
C ALA A 429 -20.94 -4.80 7.24
N GLY A 430 -20.10 -4.95 6.21
CA GLY A 430 -20.08 -6.16 5.37
C GLY A 430 -19.59 -7.42 6.07
N ALA A 431 -18.88 -7.29 7.18
CA ALA A 431 -18.42 -8.42 7.98
C ALA A 431 -19.54 -9.08 8.81
N TYR A 432 -20.69 -8.43 9.00
CA TYR A 432 -21.75 -8.84 9.94
C TYR A 432 -23.02 -9.28 9.24
N LYS A 433 -23.82 -10.12 9.94
CA LYS A 433 -25.10 -10.68 9.45
C LYS A 433 -26.26 -9.67 9.56
N ILE A 434 -26.16 -8.55 8.85
CA ILE A 434 -27.19 -7.52 8.86
C ILE A 434 -28.32 -7.90 7.88
N PRO A 435 -29.60 -7.93 8.30
CA PRO A 435 -30.72 -8.21 7.42
C PRO A 435 -30.78 -7.23 6.23
N PRO A 436 -31.21 -7.69 5.01
CA PRO A 436 -31.90 -8.94 4.74
C PRO A 436 -31.02 -10.20 4.62
N ARG A 437 -29.70 -10.10 4.85
CA ARG A 437 -28.81 -11.26 4.79
C ARG A 437 -29.17 -12.26 5.91
N THR A 438 -29.41 -13.51 5.51
CA THR A 438 -29.75 -14.61 6.41
C THR A 438 -28.66 -15.70 6.43
N THR A 439 -27.76 -15.68 5.45
CA THR A 439 -26.66 -16.64 5.30
C THR A 439 -25.33 -15.94 5.47
N ASP A 440 -24.32 -16.66 5.97
CA ASP A 440 -22.98 -16.15 6.08
C ASP A 440 -22.38 -15.86 4.69
N LEU A 441 -21.65 -14.75 4.57
CA LEU A 441 -20.76 -14.55 3.45
C LEU A 441 -19.54 -15.45 3.61
N ALA A 442 -19.22 -16.22 2.59
CA ALA A 442 -17.99 -16.99 2.57
C ALA A 442 -16.76 -16.06 2.44
N PRO A 443 -15.59 -16.44 2.98
CA PRO A 443 -14.37 -15.70 2.73
C PRO A 443 -14.00 -15.79 1.24
N SER A 444 -13.49 -14.70 0.69
CA SER A 444 -12.83 -14.74 -0.61
C SER A 444 -11.49 -15.48 -0.47
N ILE A 445 -11.31 -16.52 -1.24
CA ILE A 445 -10.08 -17.31 -1.27
C ILE A 445 -9.37 -17.07 -2.60
N ASN A 446 -8.09 -16.72 -2.54
CA ASN A 446 -7.24 -16.51 -3.69
C ASN A 446 -6.10 -17.54 -3.71
N ASP A 447 -6.17 -18.47 -4.64
CA ASP A 447 -5.11 -19.42 -4.93
C ASP A 447 -4.24 -18.87 -6.08
N GLY A 448 -2.95 -18.71 -5.83
CA GLY A 448 -2.03 -18.11 -6.79
C GLY A 448 -0.74 -18.89 -6.93
N TRP A 449 -0.18 -18.86 -8.13
CA TRP A 449 1.16 -19.38 -8.41
C TRP A 449 1.93 -18.42 -9.32
N GLU A 450 3.24 -18.50 -9.22
CA GLU A 450 4.17 -17.71 -10.04
C GLU A 450 5.40 -18.55 -10.36
N VAL A 451 5.91 -18.36 -11.58
CA VAL A 451 7.23 -18.82 -11.98
C VAL A 451 8.00 -17.67 -12.57
N GLY A 452 9.28 -17.58 -12.25
CA GLY A 452 10.09 -16.45 -12.72
C GLY A 452 11.58 -16.74 -12.68
N MET A 453 12.30 -15.79 -13.25
CA MET A 453 13.75 -15.76 -13.29
C MET A 453 14.24 -14.37 -12.87
N LYS A 454 15.20 -14.34 -11.96
CA LYS A 454 16.02 -13.16 -11.67
C LYS A 454 17.38 -13.36 -12.30
N PHE A 455 17.93 -12.31 -12.92
CA PHE A 455 19.21 -12.40 -13.60
C PHE A 455 20.08 -11.18 -13.32
N GLN A 456 21.37 -11.42 -13.14
CA GLN A 456 22.45 -10.45 -13.05
C GLN A 456 23.71 -11.09 -13.66
N PRO A 457 23.72 -11.32 -14.98
CA PRO A 457 24.83 -12.02 -15.64
C PRO A 457 26.14 -11.26 -15.58
N VAL A 458 26.05 -9.92 -15.51
CA VAL A 458 27.16 -8.97 -15.39
C VAL A 458 26.77 -7.81 -14.49
N ASP A 459 27.73 -7.07 -13.97
CA ASP A 459 27.50 -6.02 -12.97
C ASP A 459 26.69 -4.81 -13.47
N TRP A 460 26.57 -4.63 -14.78
CA TRP A 460 25.89 -3.50 -15.38
C TRP A 460 24.42 -3.76 -15.75
N ILE A 461 23.92 -4.99 -15.64
CA ILE A 461 22.52 -5.34 -15.87
C ILE A 461 22.00 -6.30 -14.79
N ASP A 462 20.87 -5.97 -14.22
CA ASP A 462 20.06 -6.87 -13.42
C ASP A 462 18.59 -6.78 -13.85
N GLY A 463 17.86 -7.87 -13.66
CA GLY A 463 16.45 -7.89 -14.04
C GLY A 463 15.68 -9.09 -13.51
N ARG A 464 14.36 -9.02 -13.75
CA ARG A 464 13.42 -10.09 -13.44
C ARG A 464 12.38 -10.20 -14.54
N ILE A 465 12.00 -11.45 -14.85
CA ILE A 465 10.80 -11.78 -15.60
C ILE A 465 10.01 -12.82 -14.83
N ALA A 466 8.69 -12.65 -14.75
CA ALA A 466 7.80 -13.58 -14.08
C ALA A 466 6.48 -13.71 -14.82
N TYR A 467 5.94 -14.93 -14.86
CA TYR A 467 4.55 -15.20 -15.20
C TYR A 467 3.80 -15.64 -13.95
N TRP A 468 2.60 -15.14 -13.77
CA TRP A 468 1.76 -15.46 -12.61
C TRP A 468 0.29 -15.66 -13.00
N GLU A 469 -0.40 -16.47 -12.21
CA GLU A 469 -1.83 -16.70 -12.32
C GLU A 469 -2.47 -16.79 -10.94
N GLN A 470 -3.68 -16.26 -10.79
CA GLN A 470 -4.45 -16.27 -9.55
C GLN A 470 -5.92 -16.56 -9.86
N LEU A 471 -6.54 -17.37 -9.01
CA LEU A 471 -7.95 -17.70 -9.04
C LEU A 471 -8.59 -17.31 -7.71
N ALA A 472 -9.42 -16.27 -7.71
CA ALA A 472 -10.19 -15.89 -6.54
C ALA A 472 -11.60 -16.46 -6.63
N THR A 473 -12.07 -16.99 -5.49
CA THR A 473 -13.43 -17.52 -5.33
C THR A 473 -14.17 -16.71 -4.27
N ASN A 474 -15.48 -16.55 -4.40
CA ASN A 474 -16.31 -15.78 -3.46
C ASN A 474 -15.76 -14.37 -3.21
N GLU A 475 -15.25 -13.71 -4.24
CA GLU A 475 -14.63 -12.40 -4.09
C GLU A 475 -15.63 -11.41 -3.52
N VAL A 476 -15.28 -10.80 -2.38
CA VAL A 476 -16.17 -9.90 -1.65
C VAL A 476 -16.15 -8.53 -2.30
N ARG A 477 -17.34 -8.01 -2.59
CA ARG A 477 -17.52 -6.74 -3.25
C ARG A 477 -18.64 -5.95 -2.61
N ARG A 478 -18.45 -4.64 -2.46
CA ARG A 478 -19.50 -3.73 -2.04
C ARG A 478 -20.54 -3.56 -3.15
N LYS A 479 -21.83 -3.65 -2.80
CA LYS A 479 -22.90 -3.27 -3.73
C LYS A 479 -22.85 -1.76 -3.98
N LEU A 480 -22.68 -1.38 -5.24
CA LEU A 480 -22.70 0.03 -5.62
C LEU A 480 -24.14 0.58 -5.44
N ASN A 481 -24.23 1.81 -4.93
CA ASN A 481 -25.48 2.53 -4.68
C ASN A 481 -26.42 1.85 -3.67
N ASP A 482 -25.94 0.86 -2.91
CA ASP A 482 -26.72 0.30 -1.82
C ASP A 482 -26.72 1.27 -0.62
N PRO A 483 -27.89 1.77 -0.17
CA PRO A 483 -27.97 2.73 0.94
C PRO A 483 -27.54 2.11 2.27
N THR A 484 -27.60 0.78 2.40
CA THR A 484 -27.15 0.04 3.59
C THR A 484 -25.64 -0.18 3.57
N GLY A 485 -24.99 -0.08 2.41
CA GLY A 485 -23.58 -0.38 2.23
C GLY A 485 -23.30 -1.88 2.29
N ASP A 486 -24.24 -2.70 1.82
CA ASP A 486 -24.13 -4.16 1.81
C ASP A 486 -23.09 -4.68 0.80
N TYR A 487 -22.68 -5.92 1.01
CA TYR A 487 -21.69 -6.64 0.21
C TYR A 487 -22.26 -7.91 -0.39
N ASP A 488 -21.69 -8.32 -1.51
CA ASP A 488 -21.95 -9.60 -2.18
C ASP A 488 -20.66 -10.35 -2.45
N ASN A 489 -20.79 -11.64 -2.74
CA ASN A 489 -19.74 -12.44 -3.32
C ASN A 489 -19.85 -12.41 -4.85
N LEU A 490 -18.83 -11.90 -5.52
CA LEU A 490 -18.76 -11.79 -7.00
C LEU A 490 -18.65 -13.15 -7.70
N GLY A 491 -18.47 -14.26 -6.96
CA GLY A 491 -18.26 -15.57 -7.56
C GLY A 491 -16.78 -15.84 -7.81
N LYS A 492 -16.41 -16.23 -9.05
CA LYS A 492 -15.04 -16.56 -9.41
C LYS A 492 -14.43 -15.56 -10.37
N THR A 493 -13.21 -15.14 -10.08
CA THR A 493 -12.41 -14.30 -10.96
C THR A 493 -11.06 -14.95 -11.24
N LYS A 494 -10.55 -14.80 -12.44
CA LYS A 494 -9.22 -15.27 -12.86
C LYS A 494 -8.35 -14.08 -13.24
N ARG A 495 -7.15 -14.03 -12.70
CA ARG A 495 -6.14 -13.02 -12.98
C ARG A 495 -4.87 -13.70 -13.46
N HIS A 496 -4.21 -13.16 -14.47
CA HIS A 496 -2.89 -13.62 -14.93
C HIS A 496 -2.11 -12.46 -15.54
N GLY A 497 -0.81 -12.61 -15.59
CA GLY A 497 0.04 -11.58 -16.15
C GLY A 497 1.51 -11.93 -16.24
N VAL A 498 2.25 -10.99 -16.82
CA VAL A 498 3.71 -11.03 -16.94
C VAL A 498 4.28 -9.76 -16.33
N ASP A 499 5.25 -9.91 -15.45
CA ASP A 499 6.03 -8.81 -14.90
C ASP A 499 7.44 -8.85 -15.50
N LEU A 500 7.91 -7.72 -16.00
CA LEU A 500 9.27 -7.52 -16.51
C LEU A 500 9.88 -6.32 -15.81
N GLN A 501 11.11 -6.46 -15.33
CA GLN A 501 11.89 -5.38 -14.74
C GLN A 501 13.34 -5.52 -15.15
N ALA A 502 13.99 -4.38 -15.42
CA ALA A 502 15.41 -4.33 -15.72
C ALA A 502 16.04 -3.02 -15.21
N ASN A 503 17.27 -3.11 -14.71
CA ASN A 503 18.12 -1.98 -14.38
C ASN A 503 19.41 -2.13 -15.18
N LEU A 504 19.84 -1.05 -15.83
CA LEU A 504 21.04 -1.02 -16.68
C LEU A 504 21.94 0.14 -16.27
N ARG A 505 23.19 -0.14 -15.96
CA ARG A 505 24.26 0.87 -15.84
C ARG A 505 24.95 1.00 -17.18
N VAL A 506 24.43 1.87 -18.06
CA VAL A 506 24.95 2.05 -19.43
C VAL A 506 26.38 2.58 -19.40
N THR A 507 26.65 3.50 -18.48
CA THR A 507 27.99 4.01 -18.17
C THR A 507 28.12 4.18 -16.65
N ARG A 508 29.26 4.72 -16.18
CA ARG A 508 29.41 5.11 -14.76
C ARG A 508 28.44 6.22 -14.34
N ASP A 509 28.03 7.05 -15.30
CA ASP A 509 27.25 8.26 -15.08
C ASP A 509 25.81 8.13 -15.56
N VAL A 510 25.45 7.06 -16.30
CA VAL A 510 24.10 6.85 -16.86
C VAL A 510 23.53 5.53 -16.40
N ALA A 511 22.40 5.59 -15.68
CA ALA A 511 21.59 4.45 -15.29
C ALA A 511 20.20 4.54 -15.93
N LEU A 512 19.69 3.41 -16.41
CA LEU A 512 18.34 3.24 -16.91
C LEU A 512 17.61 2.24 -16.03
N TRP A 513 16.34 2.45 -15.81
CA TRP A 513 15.47 1.47 -15.16
C TRP A 513 14.15 1.35 -15.91
N PHE A 514 13.57 0.16 -15.88
CA PHE A 514 12.39 -0.18 -16.63
C PHE A 514 11.56 -1.20 -15.85
N ALA A 515 10.25 -0.98 -15.76
CA ALA A 515 9.29 -1.88 -15.20
C ALA A 515 8.04 -1.93 -16.09
N TYR A 516 7.63 -3.11 -16.49
CA TYR A 516 6.43 -3.31 -17.30
C TYR A 516 5.64 -4.49 -16.75
N THR A 517 4.32 -4.31 -16.68
CA THR A 517 3.38 -5.39 -16.34
C THR A 517 2.27 -5.45 -17.37
N TYR A 518 2.08 -6.63 -17.95
CA TYR A 518 0.84 -7.02 -18.59
C TYR A 518 0.00 -7.79 -17.59
N GLN A 519 -1.28 -7.44 -17.45
CA GLN A 519 -2.22 -8.14 -16.59
C GLN A 519 -3.61 -8.20 -17.21
N MET A 520 -4.32 -9.30 -16.93
CA MET A 520 -5.71 -9.50 -17.29
C MET A 520 -6.48 -10.06 -16.10
N ALA A 521 -7.54 -9.37 -15.70
CA ALA A 521 -8.48 -9.82 -14.68
C ALA A 521 -9.85 -10.06 -15.32
N ARG A 522 -10.42 -11.26 -15.19
CA ARG A 522 -11.71 -11.64 -15.77
C ARG A 522 -12.64 -12.28 -14.74
N ILE A 523 -13.92 -11.97 -14.86
CA ILE A 523 -15.00 -12.62 -14.14
C ILE A 523 -15.29 -13.95 -14.84
N VAL A 524 -15.01 -15.09 -14.18
CA VAL A 524 -15.22 -16.43 -14.75
C VAL A 524 -16.64 -16.93 -14.46
N ASP A 525 -17.09 -16.68 -13.23
CA ASP A 525 -18.43 -17.05 -12.75
C ASP A 525 -18.94 -15.94 -11.83
N PRO A 526 -19.82 -15.05 -12.28
CA PRO A 526 -20.28 -13.91 -11.50
C PRO A 526 -21.32 -14.28 -10.43
N GLY A 527 -21.71 -15.56 -10.36
CA GLY A 527 -22.86 -15.97 -9.58
C GLY A 527 -24.22 -15.55 -10.20
N PRO A 528 -25.35 -15.89 -9.58
CA PRO A 528 -26.67 -15.68 -10.15
C PRO A 528 -27.11 -14.21 -10.24
N ALA A 529 -26.49 -13.32 -9.47
CA ALA A 529 -26.90 -11.91 -9.40
C ALA A 529 -26.50 -11.08 -10.64
N SER A 530 -25.47 -11.51 -11.40
CA SER A 530 -24.92 -10.71 -12.50
C SER A 530 -24.43 -11.55 -13.69
N PRO A 531 -25.30 -12.40 -14.30
CA PRO A 531 -24.88 -13.33 -15.37
C PRO A 531 -24.30 -12.62 -16.60
N ALA A 532 -24.66 -11.35 -16.84
CA ALA A 532 -24.16 -10.53 -17.96
C ALA A 532 -22.65 -10.20 -17.83
N SER A 533 -22.06 -10.36 -16.66
CA SER A 533 -20.63 -10.11 -16.45
C SER A 533 -19.73 -11.34 -16.70
N THR A 534 -20.29 -12.49 -17.07
CA THR A 534 -19.50 -13.69 -17.40
C THR A 534 -18.51 -13.42 -18.54
N GLY A 535 -17.21 -13.73 -18.30
CA GLY A 535 -16.11 -13.53 -19.25
C GLY A 535 -15.67 -12.07 -19.41
N LYS A 536 -16.34 -11.12 -18.76
CA LYS A 536 -15.98 -9.70 -18.81
C LYS A 536 -14.74 -9.40 -17.98
N GLN A 537 -14.09 -8.28 -18.28
CA GLN A 537 -12.97 -7.80 -17.48
C GLN A 537 -13.47 -7.21 -16.15
N VAL A 538 -12.71 -7.44 -15.09
CA VAL A 538 -12.89 -6.69 -13.84
C VAL A 538 -12.65 -5.21 -14.14
N ASP A 539 -13.52 -4.37 -13.65
CA ASP A 539 -13.46 -2.92 -13.84
C ASP A 539 -12.27 -2.29 -13.09
N HIS A 540 -11.87 -1.08 -13.50
CA HIS A 540 -10.74 -0.33 -12.94
C HIS A 540 -9.39 -1.07 -12.98
N VAL A 541 -9.25 -2.07 -13.86
CA VAL A 541 -8.00 -2.82 -14.04
C VAL A 541 -7.41 -2.53 -15.42
N PRO A 542 -6.39 -1.66 -15.52
CA PRO A 542 -5.65 -1.47 -16.76
C PRO A 542 -4.84 -2.73 -17.11
N ASN A 543 -4.82 -3.09 -18.39
CA ASN A 543 -4.09 -4.28 -18.85
C ASN A 543 -2.58 -4.06 -18.94
N HIS A 544 -2.14 -2.82 -19.10
CA HIS A 544 -0.73 -2.46 -19.25
C HIS A 544 -0.35 -1.39 -18.25
N LEU A 545 0.73 -1.65 -17.51
CA LEU A 545 1.39 -0.71 -16.61
C LEU A 545 2.84 -0.59 -17.04
N LEU A 546 3.34 0.64 -17.15
CA LEU A 546 4.73 0.92 -17.52
C LEU A 546 5.30 2.00 -16.60
N SER A 547 6.51 1.77 -16.13
CA SER A 547 7.33 2.76 -15.46
C SER A 547 8.76 2.66 -15.98
N ALA A 548 9.36 3.76 -16.41
CA ALA A 548 10.72 3.76 -16.95
C ALA A 548 11.39 5.09 -16.68
N GLY A 549 12.71 5.07 -16.48
CA GLY A 549 13.45 6.28 -16.21
C GLY A 549 14.92 6.19 -16.54
N VAL A 550 15.54 7.37 -16.58
CA VAL A 550 16.97 7.59 -16.77
C VAL A 550 17.50 8.52 -15.69
N ASP A 551 18.62 8.15 -15.11
CA ASP A 551 19.41 8.97 -14.20
C ASP A 551 20.77 9.24 -14.86
N TYR A 552 21.17 10.52 -14.90
CA TYR A 552 22.42 10.97 -15.51
C TYR A 552 23.17 11.90 -14.56
N GLN A 553 24.36 11.48 -14.13
CA GLN A 553 25.30 12.31 -13.40
C GLN A 553 26.09 13.17 -14.39
N ALA A 554 25.54 14.35 -14.73
CA ALA A 554 26.10 15.22 -15.76
C ALA A 554 27.44 15.83 -15.36
N THR A 555 27.61 16.16 -14.07
CA THR A 555 28.88 16.55 -13.44
C THR A 555 28.91 15.96 -12.02
N PRO A 556 30.05 16.02 -11.29
CA PRO A 556 30.07 15.57 -9.89
C PRO A 556 29.02 16.21 -9.00
N ASP A 557 28.53 17.40 -9.36
CA ASP A 557 27.57 18.16 -8.56
C ASP A 557 26.17 18.27 -9.21
N LEU A 558 26.01 17.92 -10.50
CA LEU A 558 24.72 18.02 -11.20
C LEU A 558 24.22 16.64 -11.61
N ARG A 559 23.05 16.27 -11.09
CA ARG A 559 22.31 15.09 -11.48
C ARG A 559 21.01 15.48 -12.18
N LEU A 560 20.75 14.83 -13.31
CA LEU A 560 19.53 14.96 -14.10
C LEU A 560 18.78 13.63 -14.10
N SER A 561 17.48 13.66 -13.93
CA SER A 561 16.62 12.47 -13.98
C SER A 561 15.39 12.77 -14.82
N ALA A 562 14.93 11.77 -15.57
CA ALA A 562 13.65 11.82 -16.26
C ALA A 562 12.98 10.45 -16.16
N TRP A 563 11.67 10.43 -15.92
CA TRP A 563 10.91 9.17 -15.85
C TRP A 563 9.49 9.35 -16.36
N ALA A 564 8.93 8.24 -16.81
CA ALA A 564 7.57 8.14 -17.30
C ALA A 564 6.80 7.05 -16.56
N ASN A 565 5.55 7.32 -16.24
CA ASN A 565 4.58 6.34 -15.79
C ASN A 565 3.41 6.32 -16.78
N ALA A 566 2.95 5.13 -17.16
CA ALA A 566 1.84 4.97 -18.08
C ALA A 566 0.96 3.79 -17.69
N GLN A 567 -0.34 3.96 -17.94
CA GLN A 567 -1.32 2.88 -17.83
C GLN A 567 -2.29 2.91 -19.00
N SER A 568 -2.78 1.73 -19.39
CA SER A 568 -3.85 1.62 -20.38
C SER A 568 -5.22 1.98 -19.80
N ALA A 569 -6.19 2.25 -20.65
CA ALA A 569 -7.58 2.44 -20.25
C ALA A 569 -8.17 1.15 -19.63
N TYR A 570 -9.16 1.33 -18.77
CA TYR A 570 -9.91 0.28 -18.08
C TYR A 570 -11.43 0.47 -18.25
N TYR A 571 -12.20 -0.59 -18.06
CA TYR A 571 -13.66 -0.50 -18.00
C TYR A 571 -14.13 0.07 -16.66
N LEU A 572 -15.27 0.76 -16.67
CA LEU A 572 -15.81 1.41 -15.45
C LEU A 572 -16.77 0.50 -14.66
N GLU A 573 -17.28 -0.55 -15.27
CA GLU A 573 -18.25 -1.46 -14.64
C GLU A 573 -18.11 -2.89 -15.19
N GLN A 574 -18.71 -3.86 -14.49
CA GLN A 574 -18.50 -5.29 -14.71
C GLN A 574 -19.07 -5.83 -16.02
N THR A 575 -20.08 -5.19 -16.60
CA THR A 575 -20.68 -5.63 -17.88
C THR A 575 -19.88 -5.12 -19.07
N ASN A 576 -18.93 -4.20 -18.84
CA ASN A 576 -18.03 -3.59 -19.83
C ASN A 576 -18.78 -2.84 -20.96
N THR A 577 -19.92 -2.23 -20.65
CA THR A 577 -20.78 -1.55 -21.63
C THR A 577 -20.59 -0.03 -21.66
N THR A 578 -20.12 0.59 -20.56
CA THR A 578 -19.96 2.04 -20.45
C THR A 578 -18.70 2.62 -21.12
N GLY A 579 -17.86 1.76 -21.72
CA GLY A 579 -16.62 2.18 -22.39
C GLY A 579 -15.38 2.07 -21.49
N LYS A 580 -14.25 2.55 -22.02
CA LYS A 580 -12.95 2.55 -21.34
C LYS A 580 -12.45 3.96 -21.08
N TYR A 581 -11.91 4.17 -19.87
CA TYR A 581 -11.40 5.46 -19.39
C TYR A 581 -10.06 5.27 -18.63
N GLY A 582 -9.49 6.35 -18.13
CA GLY A 582 -8.35 6.32 -17.21
C GLY A 582 -7.01 5.94 -17.85
N ALA A 583 -6.89 5.96 -19.19
CA ALA A 583 -5.58 5.89 -19.82
C ALA A 583 -4.75 7.12 -19.40
N ALA A 584 -3.55 6.90 -18.91
CA ALA A 584 -2.69 7.97 -18.42
C ALA A 584 -1.26 7.77 -18.89
N VAL A 585 -0.60 8.89 -19.20
CA VAL A 585 0.85 8.95 -19.45
C VAL A 585 1.38 10.22 -18.80
N THR A 586 2.32 10.05 -17.87
CA THR A 586 2.97 11.16 -17.18
C THR A 586 4.48 11.06 -17.38
N VAL A 587 5.10 12.12 -17.88
CA VAL A 587 6.56 12.24 -17.98
C VAL A 587 7.02 13.33 -17.01
N ASN A 588 8.01 13.03 -16.20
CA ASN A 588 8.56 13.91 -15.18
C ASN A 588 10.05 14.12 -15.44
N ALA A 589 10.56 15.26 -15.02
CA ALA A 589 11.99 15.59 -15.11
C ALA A 589 12.45 16.26 -13.81
N ARG A 590 13.72 16.07 -13.48
CA ARG A 590 14.35 16.60 -12.27
C ARG A 590 15.79 17.00 -12.53
N ALA A 591 16.22 18.08 -11.90
CA ALA A 591 17.61 18.49 -11.80
C ALA A 591 17.95 18.72 -10.33
N ALA A 592 18.99 18.04 -9.83
CA ALA A 592 19.52 18.23 -8.49
C ALA A 592 20.94 18.75 -8.58
N TYR A 593 21.22 19.88 -7.93
CA TYR A 593 22.53 20.52 -7.90
C TYR A 593 23.08 20.63 -6.48
N ARG A 594 24.22 20.03 -6.24
CA ARG A 594 24.93 20.08 -4.96
C ARG A 594 25.73 21.37 -4.85
N LEU A 595 25.22 22.32 -4.07
CA LEU A 595 25.88 23.61 -3.81
C LEU A 595 27.11 23.47 -2.92
N SER A 596 27.07 22.53 -1.98
CA SER A 596 28.13 22.21 -1.04
C SER A 596 28.06 20.74 -0.62
N LYS A 597 28.97 20.29 0.24
CA LYS A 597 28.92 18.91 0.77
C LYS A 597 27.64 18.63 1.57
N SER A 598 27.02 19.67 2.12
CA SER A 598 25.85 19.56 2.98
C SER A 598 24.57 20.15 2.38
N THR A 599 24.61 20.77 1.20
CA THR A 599 23.47 21.53 0.65
C THR A 599 23.18 21.17 -0.78
N THR A 600 21.96 20.77 -1.07
CA THR A 600 21.45 20.44 -2.42
C THR A 600 20.22 21.27 -2.75
N ILE A 601 20.21 21.86 -3.92
CA ILE A 601 19.00 22.43 -4.55
C ILE A 601 18.45 21.41 -5.54
N ASP A 602 17.13 21.30 -5.56
CA ASP A 602 16.40 20.37 -6.41
C ASP A 602 15.25 21.08 -7.11
N VAL A 603 15.10 20.87 -8.40
CA VAL A 603 13.97 21.36 -9.19
C VAL A 603 13.36 20.18 -9.94
N GLN A 604 12.06 20.00 -9.76
CA GLN A 604 11.29 18.93 -10.40
C GLN A 604 10.12 19.52 -11.19
N VAL A 605 9.89 18.99 -12.38
CA VAL A 605 8.70 19.25 -13.18
C VAL A 605 7.92 17.94 -13.35
N THR A 606 6.68 17.92 -12.91
CA THR A 606 5.76 16.79 -13.09
C THR A 606 4.83 17.06 -14.28
N ASN A 607 4.42 15.98 -14.95
CA ASN A 607 3.59 16.05 -16.16
C ASN A 607 4.12 17.07 -17.19
N LEU A 608 5.40 16.90 -17.56
CA LEU A 608 6.17 17.83 -18.40
C LEU A 608 5.45 18.24 -19.69
N PHE A 609 4.70 17.33 -20.29
CA PHE A 609 3.98 17.55 -21.55
C PHE A 609 2.54 18.04 -21.34
N ASN A 610 2.15 18.37 -20.11
CA ASN A 610 0.82 18.85 -19.74
C ASN A 610 -0.32 17.99 -20.27
N ARG A 611 -0.15 16.64 -20.17
CA ARG A 611 -1.18 15.70 -20.59
C ARG A 611 -2.36 15.75 -19.63
N PHE A 612 -3.57 15.69 -20.18
CA PHE A 612 -4.77 15.53 -19.38
C PHE A 612 -4.83 14.07 -18.90
N ASN A 613 -4.82 13.89 -17.60
CA ASN A 613 -5.00 12.62 -16.90
C ASN A 613 -6.15 12.78 -15.90
N GLU A 614 -6.83 11.69 -15.58
CA GLU A 614 -7.99 11.72 -14.69
C GLU A 614 -8.22 10.36 -14.04
N TYR A 615 -8.84 10.35 -12.87
CA TYR A 615 -9.54 9.21 -12.33
C TYR A 615 -11.01 9.28 -12.78
N VAL A 616 -11.59 8.14 -13.17
CA VAL A 616 -13.00 8.06 -13.58
C VAL A 616 -13.63 6.86 -12.91
N TRP A 617 -14.79 7.06 -12.32
CA TRP A 617 -15.60 5.98 -11.76
C TRP A 617 -17.06 6.08 -12.25
N TYR A 618 -17.85 5.05 -12.00
CA TYR A 618 -19.24 4.95 -12.45
C TYR A 618 -20.16 4.88 -11.24
N ASP A 619 -21.11 5.82 -11.14
CA ASP A 619 -22.05 5.89 -10.02
C ASP A 619 -23.27 4.98 -10.19
N GLY A 620 -23.32 4.18 -11.26
CA GLY A 620 -24.46 3.34 -11.66
C GLY A 620 -25.33 3.98 -12.75
N THR A 621 -25.16 5.27 -13.04
CA THR A 621 -25.91 6.02 -14.04
C THR A 621 -25.03 6.75 -15.04
N GLN A 622 -23.91 7.31 -14.58
CA GLN A 622 -23.00 8.12 -15.39
C GLN A 622 -21.54 7.94 -14.96
N ALA A 623 -20.63 8.25 -15.87
CA ALA A 623 -19.22 8.37 -15.56
C ALA A 623 -18.96 9.70 -14.84
N LEU A 624 -18.22 9.64 -13.74
CA LEU A 624 -17.82 10.77 -12.91
C LEU A 624 -16.31 10.94 -12.97
N HIS A 625 -15.85 12.14 -13.27
CA HIS A 625 -14.50 12.47 -13.63
C HIS A 625 -13.81 13.31 -12.55
N SER A 626 -12.58 12.94 -12.19
CA SER A 626 -11.72 13.69 -11.28
C SER A 626 -10.39 14.00 -11.98
N PRO A 627 -10.25 15.19 -12.61
CA PRO A 627 -9.03 15.57 -13.29
C PRO A 627 -7.82 15.61 -12.36
N ALA A 628 -6.71 15.02 -12.82
CA ALA A 628 -5.42 15.07 -12.16
C ALA A 628 -4.66 16.37 -12.50
N PRO A 629 -3.69 16.79 -11.68
CA PRO A 629 -2.89 17.97 -11.93
C PRO A 629 -2.24 17.98 -13.32
N GLY A 630 -2.30 19.13 -13.99
CA GLY A 630 -1.54 19.43 -15.19
C GLY A 630 -0.03 19.53 -14.89
N ARG A 631 0.74 20.17 -15.80
CA ARG A 631 2.16 20.41 -15.57
C ARG A 631 2.36 21.27 -14.32
N ALA A 632 3.24 20.80 -13.43
CA ALA A 632 3.58 21.49 -12.19
C ALA A 632 5.09 21.47 -11.94
N ALA A 633 5.62 22.52 -11.32
CA ALA A 633 7.02 22.66 -10.99
C ALA A 633 7.20 22.88 -9.48
N PHE A 634 8.22 22.26 -8.91
CA PHE A 634 8.57 22.34 -7.49
C PHE A 634 10.08 22.51 -7.34
N ALA A 635 10.47 23.35 -6.41
CA ALA A 635 11.87 23.50 -6.02
C ALA A 635 12.03 23.21 -4.54
N SER A 636 13.17 22.64 -4.14
CA SER A 636 13.49 22.43 -2.74
C SER A 636 14.95 22.66 -2.44
N LEU A 637 15.24 23.00 -1.19
CA LEU A 637 16.56 23.10 -0.61
C LEU A 637 16.65 22.06 0.51
N THR A 638 17.63 21.17 0.39
CA THR A 638 17.94 20.17 1.42
C THR A 638 19.30 20.50 2.04
N VAL A 639 19.35 20.49 3.37
CA VAL A 639 20.59 20.63 4.16
C VAL A 639 20.76 19.38 5.02
N SER A 640 21.97 18.80 4.99
CA SER A 640 22.31 17.56 5.69
C SER A 640 23.61 17.73 6.49
N TYR A 641 23.63 17.22 7.69
CA TYR A 641 24.78 17.17 8.61
C TYR A 641 25.08 15.75 9.05
#